data_3d7993bdb1b553c75b041b1e03c96b2c
#
_entry.id   3d7993bdb1b553c75b041b1e03c96b2c
#
_cell.length_a   1.000
_cell.length_b   1.000
_cell.length_c   1.000
_cell.angle_alpha   90.00
_cell.angle_beta   90.00
_cell.angle_gamma   90.00
#
_symmetry.space_group_name_H-M   'P 1'
#
loop_
_entity.id
_entity.type
_entity.pdbx_description
1 polymer ?
#
loop_
_entity_poly.entity_id
_entity_poly.type
_entity_poly.pdbx_seq_one_letter_code
_entity_poly.pdbx_strand_id
1 'polypeptide(L)'
;MAIRLSCTFFSNENETSYTIEIHDAAYSGSVIDFRTDDKGFEISYSGEKQQLRAPILTSKCDVNIYVENQDIQDLIDDLNSAYEGQFRLLISTSSAERWVGIILPDLVKYEDKPFAILPIFRVTATDGIKRLQTIAYKDTSGPYSGSKSVVEHLSNIVGKIGTADLITTNAWAMVVATNWKPASIKAGDVMANTYFEHRALYQVDDKGEYKYSSVYRVLEQLCLVFHCQFKMVNGSFFFTQHNYHESSSFTTYLYTAAGSLVISGSLAMDNTVSTLFTEKYAGGFYSFFPALNYAQVNYVHMGFSNIAQGYIWDHTDQPTIPESPTSYDVSDGTGFLVSSNFYYSLVVTGNRPAFMKFNITLQVDTNYLKRTTSFTGFGATTEQAQEISATVANYELIIPVDVTVPGSPSQFLGSGNIPISFQTIPFSTGGDVSFTISYVGSYDTTGTIVSSGITGLNWSFFNLQLSPLPGGELSQWSNTRKVIGINATSGNTEKRVINSVIGQEFGYGVLKIDDGSVFIDGVDWGLGATASQSLEVLLTKEIIRTQSVPIKTLRATIKMSMTNIHQTMVHNSNRWILHKGKFTGNLDQMAGEWYLLDTTGTTSSSEELDEIIGAIDNEGNDINTQIPVIEGGTPVINAPPGQSETTSVLDAL
;
A
#
# COMPACT_ATOMS: atom_id res chain seq x y z
N MET A 1 0.24 -21.01 -18.54
CA MET A 1 1.03 -20.56 -19.71
C MET A 1 2.04 -21.63 -20.05
N ALA A 2 2.29 -21.89 -21.35
CA ALA A 2 3.33 -22.83 -21.75
C ALA A 2 4.65 -22.11 -22.04
N ILE A 3 5.77 -22.77 -21.82
CA ILE A 3 7.10 -22.29 -22.23
C ILE A 3 7.18 -22.43 -23.75
N ARG A 4 7.45 -21.34 -24.45
CA ARG A 4 7.63 -21.35 -25.89
C ARG A 4 9.11 -21.37 -26.27
N LEU A 5 9.92 -20.50 -25.65
CA LEU A 5 11.36 -20.48 -25.84
C LEU A 5 12.09 -20.65 -24.51
N SER A 6 13.25 -21.33 -24.55
CA SER A 6 14.13 -21.48 -23.40
C SER A 6 15.59 -21.34 -23.80
N CYS A 7 16.40 -20.71 -22.93
CA CYS A 7 17.85 -20.62 -23.10
C CYS A 7 18.51 -20.74 -21.73
N THR A 8 19.53 -21.59 -21.64
CA THR A 8 20.34 -21.70 -20.42
C THR A 8 21.78 -21.33 -20.72
N PHE A 9 22.39 -20.51 -19.89
CA PHE A 9 23.80 -20.14 -19.97
C PHE A 9 24.42 -19.99 -18.59
N PHE A 10 25.76 -19.98 -18.55
CA PHE A 10 26.51 -19.75 -17.33
C PHE A 10 27.14 -18.36 -17.35
N SER A 11 27.04 -17.63 -16.22
CA SER A 11 27.74 -16.37 -16.11
C SER A 11 29.26 -16.58 -16.08
N ASN A 12 29.99 -15.63 -16.66
CA ASN A 12 31.45 -15.73 -16.77
C ASN A 12 32.17 -15.54 -15.43
N GLU A 13 31.49 -14.83 -14.48
CA GLU A 13 32.16 -14.42 -13.25
C GLU A 13 31.92 -15.37 -12.07
N ASN A 14 30.69 -15.86 -11.92
CA ASN A 14 30.32 -16.69 -10.77
C ASN A 14 29.91 -18.12 -11.19
N GLU A 15 29.97 -18.43 -12.49
CA GLU A 15 29.46 -19.70 -13.05
C GLU A 15 27.98 -19.95 -12.65
N THR A 16 27.23 -18.89 -12.42
CA THR A 16 25.80 -18.99 -12.10
C THR A 16 25.05 -19.46 -13.34
N SER A 17 24.33 -20.56 -13.22
CA SER A 17 23.44 -21.04 -14.29
C SER A 17 22.16 -20.22 -14.30
N TYR A 18 21.93 -19.50 -15.38
CA TYR A 18 20.69 -18.76 -15.66
C TYR A 18 19.89 -19.46 -16.75
N THR A 19 18.58 -19.52 -16.55
CA THR A 19 17.63 -19.94 -17.58
C THR A 19 16.69 -18.77 -17.87
N ILE A 20 16.55 -18.44 -19.15
CA ILE A 20 15.62 -17.44 -19.67
C ILE A 20 14.51 -18.19 -20.38
N GLU A 21 13.25 -17.91 -20.01
CA GLU A 21 12.09 -18.52 -20.63
C GLU A 21 11.12 -17.45 -21.12
N ILE A 22 10.60 -17.65 -22.33
CA ILE A 22 9.47 -16.88 -22.85
C ILE A 22 8.24 -17.78 -22.80
N HIS A 23 7.29 -17.38 -21.99
CA HIS A 23 6.00 -18.04 -21.83
C HIS A 23 4.96 -17.38 -22.72
N ASP A 24 4.13 -18.18 -23.38
CA ASP A 24 3.03 -17.73 -24.22
C ASP A 24 1.72 -18.38 -23.76
N ALA A 25 0.69 -17.57 -23.55
CA ALA A 25 -0.62 -18.05 -23.10
C ALA A 25 -1.36 -18.88 -24.16
N ALA A 26 -1.07 -18.64 -25.44
CA ALA A 26 -1.71 -19.30 -26.57
C ALA A 26 -0.91 -20.50 -27.12
N TYR A 27 0.32 -20.72 -26.62
CA TYR A 27 1.21 -21.76 -27.16
C TYR A 27 0.91 -23.14 -26.58
N SER A 28 0.97 -24.15 -27.45
CA SER A 28 0.80 -25.57 -27.08
C SER A 28 1.83 -26.49 -27.71
N GLY A 29 2.87 -25.92 -28.35
CA GLY A 29 3.96 -26.66 -29.01
C GLY A 29 5.06 -27.10 -28.05
N SER A 30 6.12 -27.67 -28.62
CA SER A 30 7.34 -28.04 -27.89
C SER A 30 8.19 -26.82 -27.59
N VAL A 31 8.94 -26.84 -26.49
CA VAL A 31 9.89 -25.78 -26.14
C VAL A 31 10.98 -25.68 -27.21
N ILE A 32 11.28 -24.49 -27.65
CA ILE A 32 12.28 -24.17 -28.66
C ILE A 32 13.49 -23.57 -27.97
N ASP A 33 14.66 -24.14 -28.21
CA ASP A 33 15.92 -23.57 -27.69
C ASP A 33 16.33 -22.34 -28.50
N PHE A 34 16.86 -21.32 -27.81
CA PHE A 34 17.39 -20.12 -28.44
C PHE A 34 18.75 -19.72 -27.85
N ARG A 35 19.46 -18.84 -28.54
CA ARG A 35 20.72 -18.25 -28.04
C ARG A 35 20.59 -16.75 -27.86
N THR A 36 21.22 -16.25 -26.78
CA THR A 36 21.37 -14.83 -26.52
C THR A 36 22.71 -14.29 -26.96
N ASP A 37 22.86 -12.97 -26.99
CA ASP A 37 24.15 -12.31 -27.15
C ASP A 37 25.08 -12.54 -25.92
N ASP A 38 26.25 -11.91 -25.95
CA ASP A 38 27.27 -11.98 -24.91
C ASP A 38 26.86 -11.41 -23.54
N LYS A 39 25.73 -10.77 -23.46
CA LYS A 39 25.17 -10.22 -22.19
C LYS A 39 24.20 -11.18 -21.50
N GLY A 40 23.64 -12.10 -22.24
CA GLY A 40 22.55 -12.96 -21.79
C GLY A 40 21.26 -12.15 -21.62
N PHE A 41 21.16 -11.34 -20.57
CA PHE A 41 20.08 -10.40 -20.32
C PHE A 41 20.58 -9.15 -19.57
N GLU A 42 19.83 -8.07 -19.67
CA GLU A 42 20.09 -6.85 -18.92
C GLU A 42 18.82 -6.42 -18.16
N ILE A 43 18.88 -6.31 -16.82
CA ILE A 43 17.77 -5.79 -16.01
C ILE A 43 18.11 -4.39 -15.54
N SER A 44 17.28 -3.41 -15.91
CA SER A 44 17.44 -2.02 -15.49
C SER A 44 16.43 -1.68 -14.42
N TYR A 45 16.90 -1.13 -13.30
CA TYR A 45 16.08 -0.61 -12.20
C TYR A 45 16.05 0.92 -12.27
N SER A 46 14.86 1.51 -12.19
CA SER A 46 14.69 2.96 -12.22
C SER A 46 13.52 3.41 -11.34
N GLY A 47 13.78 4.44 -10.55
CA GLY A 47 12.75 5.19 -9.84
C GLY A 47 12.47 6.53 -10.54
N GLU A 48 11.67 7.38 -9.92
CA GLU A 48 11.47 8.75 -10.39
C GLU A 48 12.77 9.55 -10.32
N LYS A 49 13.06 10.27 -11.39
CA LYS A 49 14.39 10.90 -11.61
C LYS A 49 14.81 11.92 -10.55
N GLN A 50 13.86 12.49 -9.82
CA GLN A 50 14.11 13.59 -8.88
C GLN A 50 14.04 13.19 -7.41
N GLN A 51 13.58 11.98 -7.09
CA GLN A 51 13.45 11.52 -5.72
C GLN A 51 14.56 10.55 -5.37
N LEU A 52 15.41 10.93 -4.43
CA LEU A 52 16.50 10.08 -3.96
C LEU A 52 16.00 8.75 -3.39
N ARG A 53 14.87 8.77 -2.73
CA ARG A 53 14.19 7.60 -2.16
C ARG A 53 12.85 7.42 -2.83
N ALA A 54 12.91 7.03 -4.10
CA ALA A 54 11.69 6.77 -4.86
C ALA A 54 10.83 5.70 -4.15
N PRO A 55 9.53 5.96 -3.95
CA PRO A 55 8.64 5.00 -3.29
C PRO A 55 8.48 3.72 -4.11
N ILE A 56 8.59 3.81 -5.42
CA ILE A 56 8.46 2.69 -6.34
C ILE A 56 9.70 2.63 -7.23
N LEU A 57 10.35 1.46 -7.25
CA LEU A 57 11.46 1.16 -8.13
C LEU A 57 11.01 0.12 -9.14
N THR A 58 10.80 0.54 -10.37
CA THR A 58 10.37 -0.34 -11.47
C THR A 58 11.56 -0.99 -12.14
N SER A 59 11.36 -2.16 -12.70
CA SER A 59 12.38 -2.87 -13.45
C SER A 59 11.93 -3.23 -14.87
N LYS A 60 12.94 -3.30 -15.75
CA LYS A 60 12.79 -3.63 -17.14
C LYS A 60 13.90 -4.59 -17.53
N CYS A 61 13.57 -5.66 -18.22
CA CYS A 61 14.53 -6.63 -18.74
C CYS A 61 14.59 -6.55 -20.27
N ASP A 62 15.80 -6.51 -20.79
CA ASP A 62 16.10 -6.60 -22.22
C ASP A 62 16.87 -7.91 -22.49
N VAL A 63 16.43 -8.67 -23.49
CA VAL A 63 17.07 -9.89 -23.97
C VAL A 63 17.26 -9.77 -25.47
N ASN A 64 18.49 -9.97 -25.92
CA ASN A 64 18.82 -10.05 -27.35
C ASN A 64 18.85 -11.53 -27.79
N ILE A 65 18.06 -11.88 -28.78
CA ILE A 65 17.87 -13.25 -29.27
C ILE A 65 18.37 -13.35 -30.69
N TYR A 66 19.21 -14.34 -30.98
CA TYR A 66 19.62 -14.66 -32.35
C TYR A 66 18.50 -15.37 -33.11
N VAL A 67 18.18 -14.90 -34.30
CA VAL A 67 17.17 -15.52 -35.17
C VAL A 67 17.85 -16.61 -35.97
N GLU A 68 17.84 -17.84 -35.44
CA GLU A 68 18.56 -18.99 -36.01
C GLU A 68 17.66 -19.90 -36.85
N ASN A 69 16.35 -19.82 -36.66
CA ASN A 69 15.40 -20.70 -37.34
C ASN A 69 14.05 -20.00 -37.55
N GLN A 70 13.16 -20.66 -38.30
CA GLN A 70 11.84 -20.12 -38.62
C GLN A 70 10.95 -19.97 -37.38
N ASP A 71 11.05 -20.87 -36.41
CA ASP A 71 10.20 -20.83 -35.21
C ASP A 71 10.43 -19.54 -34.37
N ILE A 72 11.69 -19.04 -34.33
CA ILE A 72 12.03 -17.77 -33.69
C ILE A 72 11.52 -16.60 -34.53
N GLN A 73 11.55 -16.71 -35.88
CA GLN A 73 10.96 -15.71 -36.76
C GLN A 73 9.44 -15.63 -36.56
N ASP A 74 8.76 -16.76 -36.45
CA ASP A 74 7.32 -16.85 -36.23
C ASP A 74 6.93 -16.22 -34.87
N LEU A 75 7.79 -16.31 -33.83
CA LEU A 75 7.58 -15.60 -32.57
C LEU A 75 7.55 -14.07 -32.78
N ILE A 76 8.39 -13.52 -33.65
CA ILE A 76 8.41 -12.08 -33.93
C ILE A 76 7.06 -11.64 -34.52
N ASP A 77 6.53 -12.44 -35.46
CA ASP A 77 5.25 -12.17 -36.10
C ASP A 77 4.08 -12.28 -35.10
N ASP A 78 4.12 -13.27 -34.22
CA ASP A 78 3.14 -13.45 -33.15
C ASP A 78 3.20 -12.31 -32.12
N LEU A 79 4.39 -11.84 -31.76
CA LEU A 79 4.55 -10.69 -30.87
C LEU A 79 3.94 -9.41 -31.46
N ASN A 80 4.05 -9.19 -32.77
CA ASN A 80 3.44 -8.04 -33.45
C ASN A 80 1.91 -8.03 -33.40
N SER A 81 1.29 -9.19 -33.25
CA SER A 81 -0.18 -9.36 -33.14
C SER A 81 -0.67 -9.63 -31.72
N ALA A 82 0.22 -9.69 -30.73
CA ALA A 82 -0.07 -10.08 -29.37
C ALA A 82 -0.88 -9.03 -28.61
N TYR A 83 -1.77 -9.49 -27.74
CA TYR A 83 -2.37 -8.63 -26.72
C TYR A 83 -1.46 -8.50 -25.49
N GLU A 84 -1.62 -7.42 -24.76
CA GLU A 84 -0.83 -7.15 -23.55
C GLU A 84 -0.97 -8.28 -22.52
N GLY A 85 0.17 -8.84 -22.08
CA GLY A 85 0.21 -9.92 -21.09
C GLY A 85 0.10 -11.33 -21.68
N GLN A 86 -0.04 -11.48 -23.00
CA GLN A 86 0.03 -12.80 -23.65
C GLN A 86 1.40 -13.43 -23.47
N PHE A 87 2.46 -12.66 -23.66
CA PHE A 87 3.84 -13.12 -23.52
C PHE A 87 4.45 -12.61 -22.22
N ARG A 88 5.17 -13.51 -21.54
CA ARG A 88 5.90 -13.19 -20.31
C ARG A 88 7.31 -13.71 -20.37
N LEU A 89 8.23 -12.99 -19.75
CA LEU A 89 9.63 -13.34 -19.62
C LEU A 89 9.91 -13.77 -18.19
N LEU A 90 10.51 -14.93 -18.02
CA LEU A 90 10.98 -15.47 -16.75
C LEU A 90 12.51 -15.63 -16.81
N ILE A 91 13.19 -15.18 -15.77
CA ILE A 91 14.61 -15.48 -15.52
C ILE A 91 14.69 -16.25 -14.23
N SER A 92 15.28 -17.43 -14.30
CA SER A 92 15.50 -18.32 -13.16
C SER A 92 16.97 -18.70 -13.02
N THR A 93 17.35 -19.13 -11.85
CA THR A 93 18.57 -19.89 -11.57
C THR A 93 18.18 -21.33 -11.27
N SER A 94 19.15 -22.23 -11.14
CA SER A 94 18.89 -23.66 -10.90
C SER A 94 17.94 -23.96 -9.73
N SER A 95 17.68 -23.02 -8.87
CA SER A 95 16.92 -23.21 -7.63
C SER A 95 15.67 -22.34 -7.45
N ALA A 96 15.49 -21.27 -8.22
CA ALA A 96 14.34 -20.39 -8.06
C ALA A 96 14.19 -19.36 -9.19
N GLU A 97 12.97 -18.85 -9.37
CA GLU A 97 12.68 -17.68 -10.18
C GLU A 97 13.36 -16.45 -9.57
N ARG A 98 13.94 -15.62 -10.45
CA ARG A 98 14.70 -14.42 -10.05
C ARG A 98 14.06 -13.13 -10.54
N TRP A 99 13.45 -13.18 -11.72
CA TRP A 99 12.76 -12.03 -12.29
C TRP A 99 11.66 -12.51 -13.24
N VAL A 100 10.51 -11.85 -13.16
CA VAL A 100 9.35 -12.13 -14.01
C VAL A 100 8.84 -10.81 -14.58
N GLY A 101 8.48 -10.81 -15.85
CA GLY A 101 7.93 -9.61 -16.48
C GLY A 101 6.99 -9.88 -17.63
N ILE A 102 6.25 -8.84 -18.00
CA ILE A 102 5.35 -8.82 -19.14
C ILE A 102 6.12 -8.28 -20.33
N ILE A 103 6.16 -9.03 -21.42
CA ILE A 103 6.78 -8.59 -22.67
C ILE A 103 5.92 -7.48 -23.28
N LEU A 104 6.58 -6.42 -23.72
CA LEU A 104 5.96 -5.28 -24.40
C LEU A 104 6.13 -5.43 -25.91
N PRO A 105 5.07 -5.81 -26.65
CA PRO A 105 5.16 -6.00 -28.10
C PRO A 105 5.65 -4.75 -28.84
N ASP A 106 5.20 -3.57 -28.43
CA ASP A 106 5.57 -2.28 -29.04
C ASP A 106 7.07 -1.93 -28.91
N LEU A 107 7.79 -2.60 -28.02
CA LEU A 107 9.21 -2.36 -27.78
C LEU A 107 10.11 -3.46 -28.37
N VAL A 108 9.55 -4.41 -29.07
CA VAL A 108 10.30 -5.41 -29.82
C VAL A 108 11.06 -4.71 -30.95
N LYS A 109 12.35 -4.95 -31.05
CA LYS A 109 13.21 -4.37 -32.11
C LYS A 109 13.88 -5.47 -32.87
N TYR A 110 13.71 -5.44 -34.17
CA TYR A 110 14.35 -6.36 -35.11
C TYR A 110 15.38 -5.58 -35.96
N GLU A 111 16.60 -6.13 -36.04
CA GLU A 111 17.63 -5.57 -36.91
C GLU A 111 17.47 -6.15 -38.31
N ASP A 112 17.04 -5.34 -39.27
CA ASP A 112 17.08 -5.69 -40.68
C ASP A 112 18.53 -5.47 -41.21
N LYS A 113 19.32 -6.53 -41.13
CA LYS A 113 20.67 -6.57 -41.67
C LYS A 113 20.73 -7.62 -42.80
N PRO A 114 20.54 -7.20 -44.06
CA PRO A 114 20.44 -8.14 -45.19
C PRO A 114 21.71 -9.01 -45.41
N PHE A 115 22.80 -8.63 -44.77
CA PHE A 115 24.08 -9.37 -44.82
C PHE A 115 24.53 -9.91 -43.47
N ALA A 116 23.73 -9.84 -42.43
CA ALA A 116 24.07 -10.40 -41.13
C ALA A 116 23.95 -11.95 -41.20
N ILE A 117 24.97 -12.63 -40.71
CA ILE A 117 24.96 -14.10 -40.66
C ILE A 117 23.88 -14.59 -39.69
N LEU A 118 23.61 -13.83 -38.62
CA LEU A 118 22.53 -14.08 -37.64
C LEU A 118 21.93 -12.75 -37.23
N PRO A 119 20.72 -12.43 -37.71
CA PRO A 119 20.01 -11.24 -37.23
C PRO A 119 19.66 -11.39 -35.74
N ILE A 120 19.61 -10.25 -35.05
CA ILE A 120 19.25 -10.18 -33.63
C ILE A 120 17.90 -9.47 -33.52
N PHE A 121 17.01 -10.04 -32.73
CA PHE A 121 15.86 -9.28 -32.27
C PHE A 121 15.90 -9.09 -30.75
N ARG A 122 15.47 -7.93 -30.31
CA ARG A 122 15.45 -7.54 -28.92
C ARG A 122 14.04 -7.63 -28.37
N VAL A 123 13.89 -8.41 -27.31
CA VAL A 123 12.69 -8.49 -26.50
C VAL A 123 12.85 -7.61 -25.27
N THR A 124 11.86 -6.80 -24.99
CA THR A 124 11.81 -5.96 -23.81
C THR A 124 10.62 -6.38 -22.95
N ALA A 125 10.85 -6.68 -21.69
CA ALA A 125 9.83 -6.97 -20.71
C ALA A 125 9.91 -6.01 -19.51
N THR A 126 8.79 -5.77 -18.84
CA THR A 126 8.71 -4.96 -17.60
C THR A 126 8.12 -5.79 -16.47
N ASP A 127 8.46 -5.45 -15.22
CA ASP A 127 7.88 -6.08 -14.03
C ASP A 127 6.36 -5.86 -13.88
N GLY A 128 5.75 -5.06 -14.74
CA GLY A 128 4.32 -4.77 -14.73
C GLY A 128 3.88 -3.68 -13.75
N ILE A 129 4.79 -3.17 -12.90
CA ILE A 129 4.41 -2.17 -11.90
C ILE A 129 3.91 -0.86 -12.56
N LYS A 130 4.54 -0.40 -13.64
CA LYS A 130 4.07 0.81 -14.36
C LYS A 130 2.69 0.64 -14.99
N ARG A 131 2.32 -0.57 -15.39
CA ARG A 131 0.99 -0.87 -15.93
C ARG A 131 -0.12 -0.52 -14.95
N LEU A 132 0.16 -0.58 -13.66
CA LEU A 132 -0.78 -0.23 -12.60
C LEU A 132 -1.30 1.21 -12.67
N GLN A 133 -0.66 2.10 -13.42
CA GLN A 133 -1.11 3.48 -13.63
C GLN A 133 -2.45 3.55 -14.38
N THR A 134 -2.71 2.59 -15.25
CA THR A 134 -3.93 2.53 -16.07
C THR A 134 -5.01 1.63 -15.49
N ILE A 135 -4.72 0.89 -14.44
CA ILE A 135 -5.65 -0.05 -13.81
C ILE A 135 -6.33 0.62 -12.62
N ALA A 136 -7.66 0.66 -12.63
CA ALA A 136 -8.45 1.16 -11.52
C ALA A 136 -8.35 0.25 -10.29
N TYR A 137 -8.20 0.84 -9.10
CA TYR A 137 -8.17 0.11 -7.83
C TYR A 137 -9.59 -0.25 -7.38
N LYS A 138 -10.11 -1.32 -7.91
CA LYS A 138 -11.44 -1.85 -7.62
C LYS A 138 -11.48 -3.35 -7.69
N ASP A 139 -12.49 -3.93 -7.07
CA ASP A 139 -12.85 -5.34 -7.23
C ASP A 139 -13.58 -5.55 -8.58
N THR A 140 -13.94 -6.78 -8.88
CA THR A 140 -14.66 -7.14 -10.11
C THR A 140 -16.02 -6.46 -10.22
N SER A 141 -16.72 -6.26 -9.11
CA SER A 141 -18.08 -5.72 -9.04
C SER A 141 -18.18 -4.26 -8.60
N GLY A 142 -17.06 -3.61 -8.23
CA GLY A 142 -17.10 -2.23 -7.73
C GLY A 142 -15.97 -1.93 -6.74
N PRO A 143 -16.16 -1.02 -5.80
CA PRO A 143 -15.18 -0.76 -4.75
C PRO A 143 -14.95 -2.01 -3.90
N TYR A 144 -13.75 -2.17 -3.36
CA TYR A 144 -13.53 -3.15 -2.30
C TYR A 144 -14.42 -2.81 -1.10
N SER A 145 -14.88 -3.81 -0.37
CA SER A 145 -15.72 -3.63 0.82
C SER A 145 -14.89 -3.59 2.10
N GLY A 146 -15.33 -2.79 3.07
CA GLY A 146 -14.77 -2.72 4.44
C GLY A 146 -13.36 -2.13 4.51
N SER A 147 -12.80 -2.13 5.72
CA SER A 147 -11.39 -1.84 5.95
C SER A 147 -10.54 -3.05 5.57
N LYS A 148 -9.36 -2.80 5.01
CA LYS A 148 -8.39 -3.83 4.67
C LYS A 148 -7.05 -3.53 5.30
N SER A 149 -6.32 -4.56 5.69
CA SER A 149 -4.95 -4.39 6.15
C SER A 149 -4.03 -3.96 5.00
N VAL A 150 -2.89 -3.36 5.36
CA VAL A 150 -1.87 -2.98 4.36
C VAL A 150 -1.43 -4.19 3.55
N VAL A 151 -1.28 -5.36 4.18
CA VAL A 151 -0.93 -6.60 3.47
C VAL A 151 -2.01 -7.02 2.49
N GLU A 152 -3.30 -6.91 2.83
CA GLU A 152 -4.39 -7.20 1.90
C GLU A 152 -4.43 -6.20 0.73
N HIS A 153 -4.13 -4.92 0.97
CA HIS A 153 -3.98 -3.94 -0.10
C HIS A 153 -2.81 -4.30 -1.02
N LEU A 154 -1.65 -4.68 -0.46
CA LEU A 154 -0.50 -5.14 -1.24
C LEU A 154 -0.82 -6.40 -2.04
N SER A 155 -1.55 -7.36 -1.47
CA SER A 155 -2.03 -8.56 -2.16
C SER A 155 -2.92 -8.22 -3.36
N ASN A 156 -3.89 -7.32 -3.18
CA ASN A 156 -4.74 -6.84 -4.26
C ASN A 156 -3.91 -6.18 -5.38
N ILE A 157 -2.88 -5.41 -5.01
CA ILE A 157 -1.97 -4.75 -5.96
C ILE A 157 -1.15 -5.78 -6.74
N VAL A 158 -0.52 -6.74 -6.06
CA VAL A 158 0.29 -7.81 -6.68
C VAL A 158 -0.58 -8.67 -7.61
N GLY A 159 -1.80 -8.98 -7.21
CA GLY A 159 -2.77 -9.66 -8.08
C GLY A 159 -3.07 -8.91 -9.37
N LYS A 160 -3.10 -7.57 -9.33
CA LYS A 160 -3.34 -6.72 -10.53
C LYS A 160 -2.08 -6.59 -11.43
N ILE A 161 -0.88 -6.80 -10.91
CA ILE A 161 0.35 -6.86 -11.73
C ILE A 161 0.26 -8.00 -12.73
N GLY A 162 -0.28 -9.16 -12.31
CA GLY A 162 -0.55 -10.28 -13.20
C GLY A 162 0.67 -11.10 -13.57
N THR A 163 1.73 -11.10 -12.76
CA THR A 163 2.95 -11.92 -12.94
C THR A 163 3.16 -12.96 -11.84
N ALA A 164 2.36 -12.89 -10.78
CA ALA A 164 2.53 -13.73 -9.60
C ALA A 164 2.30 -15.24 -9.86
N ASP A 165 1.54 -15.58 -10.88
CA ASP A 165 1.28 -16.97 -11.30
C ASP A 165 2.50 -17.69 -11.91
N LEU A 166 3.53 -16.96 -12.31
CA LEU A 166 4.81 -17.50 -12.77
C LEU A 166 5.84 -17.66 -11.64
N ILE A 167 5.55 -17.18 -10.46
CA ILE A 167 6.40 -17.37 -9.29
C ILE A 167 5.93 -18.63 -8.58
N THR A 168 6.45 -19.78 -9.00
CA THR A 168 5.95 -21.09 -8.58
C THR A 168 6.87 -21.83 -7.62
N THR A 169 8.18 -21.59 -7.71
CA THR A 169 9.19 -22.24 -6.85
C THR A 169 9.25 -21.59 -5.46
N ASN A 170 9.00 -20.30 -5.37
CA ASN A 170 8.89 -19.61 -4.09
C ASN A 170 7.46 -19.74 -3.59
N ALA A 171 7.27 -20.30 -2.40
CA ALA A 171 5.96 -20.34 -1.73
C ALA A 171 5.41 -18.95 -1.39
N TRP A 172 6.19 -17.88 -1.62
CA TRP A 172 5.88 -16.51 -1.27
C TRP A 172 6.16 -15.56 -2.44
N ALA A 173 5.25 -14.64 -2.68
CA ALA A 173 5.33 -13.64 -3.73
C ALA A 173 5.62 -12.23 -3.19
N MET A 174 5.41 -11.99 -1.89
CA MET A 174 5.63 -10.69 -1.26
C MET A 174 6.53 -10.82 -0.04
N VAL A 175 7.41 -9.83 0.14
CA VAL A 175 8.27 -9.64 1.31
C VAL A 175 7.93 -8.30 1.94
N VAL A 176 7.43 -8.34 3.16
CA VAL A 176 7.09 -7.14 3.94
C VAL A 176 8.10 -6.95 5.04
N ALA A 177 8.61 -5.76 5.12
CA ALA A 177 9.70 -5.45 6.03
C ALA A 177 9.59 -4.00 6.54
N THR A 178 9.04 -3.80 7.76
CA THR A 178 8.86 -2.49 8.42
C THR A 178 9.26 -2.57 9.89
N ASN A 179 9.82 -1.52 10.46
CA ASN A 179 10.19 -1.45 11.87
C ASN A 179 9.48 -0.34 12.66
N TRP A 180 8.71 0.50 12.00
CA TRP A 180 7.83 1.39 12.71
C TRP A 180 6.71 0.57 13.34
N LYS A 181 6.47 0.83 14.62
CA LYS A 181 5.47 0.10 15.40
C LYS A 181 4.60 1.09 16.17
N PRO A 182 3.29 0.89 16.20
CA PRO A 182 2.44 1.56 17.16
C PRO A 182 2.69 1.06 18.58
N ALA A 183 2.34 1.88 19.56
CA ALA A 183 2.56 1.61 20.99
C ALA A 183 1.87 0.33 21.47
N SER A 184 0.75 -0.04 20.85
CA SER A 184 -0.19 -1.08 21.29
C SER A 184 -0.10 -2.37 20.51
N ILE A 185 0.95 -2.61 19.72
CA ILE A 185 0.97 -3.81 18.87
C ILE A 185 1.25 -5.10 19.62
N LYS A 186 0.46 -6.12 19.29
CA LYS A 186 0.80 -7.53 19.45
C LYS A 186 2.05 -7.93 18.67
N ALA A 187 2.63 -9.04 19.07
CA ALA A 187 3.68 -9.70 18.30
C ALA A 187 3.19 -10.03 16.87
N GLY A 188 4.01 -9.76 15.87
CA GLY A 188 3.71 -10.08 14.47
C GLY A 188 4.04 -8.96 13.51
N ASP A 189 3.52 -9.07 12.29
CA ASP A 189 3.70 -8.06 11.26
C ASP A 189 2.77 -6.86 11.51
N VAL A 190 3.36 -5.69 11.66
CA VAL A 190 2.63 -4.43 11.83
C VAL A 190 1.72 -4.15 10.64
N MET A 191 2.17 -4.44 9.42
CA MET A 191 1.41 -4.16 8.21
C MET A 191 0.18 -5.07 8.04
N ALA A 192 0.22 -6.27 8.61
CA ALA A 192 -0.94 -7.17 8.66
C ALA A 192 -1.99 -6.71 9.68
N ASN A 193 -1.55 -5.95 10.69
CA ASN A 193 -2.41 -5.45 11.77
C ASN A 193 -2.75 -3.95 11.61
N THR A 194 -2.31 -3.32 10.53
CA THR A 194 -2.63 -1.92 10.21
C THR A 194 -3.64 -1.89 9.07
N TYR A 195 -4.80 -1.33 9.33
CA TYR A 195 -5.93 -1.25 8.41
C TYR A 195 -6.22 0.17 8.02
N PHE A 196 -6.75 0.39 6.84
CA PHE A 196 -7.32 1.67 6.45
C PHE A 196 -8.54 1.50 5.53
N GLU A 197 -9.32 2.56 5.45
CA GLU A 197 -10.55 2.58 4.69
C GLU A 197 -10.26 2.71 3.20
N HIS A 198 -10.75 1.77 2.40
CA HIS A 198 -10.60 1.84 0.96
C HIS A 198 -11.32 3.05 0.32
N ARG A 199 -12.23 3.69 1.05
CA ARG A 199 -12.93 4.90 0.58
C ARG A 199 -12.01 6.06 0.27
N ALA A 200 -10.85 6.16 0.90
CA ALA A 200 -9.82 7.12 0.55
C ALA A 200 -9.31 6.97 -0.90
N LEU A 201 -9.64 5.87 -1.56
CA LEU A 201 -9.05 5.44 -2.82
C LEU A 201 -10.01 5.58 -4.00
N TYR A 202 -11.20 6.12 -3.79
CA TYR A 202 -12.14 6.45 -4.86
C TYR A 202 -12.99 7.67 -4.49
N GLN A 203 -13.60 8.26 -5.47
CA GLN A 203 -14.58 9.34 -5.33
C GLN A 203 -15.88 8.92 -5.98
N VAL A 204 -16.98 9.50 -5.55
CA VAL A 204 -18.29 9.35 -6.20
C VAL A 204 -18.62 10.71 -6.81
N ASP A 205 -18.95 10.74 -8.10
CA ASP A 205 -19.30 11.99 -8.76
C ASP A 205 -20.81 12.33 -8.55
N ASP A 206 -21.21 13.53 -9.02
CA ASP A 206 -22.59 14.05 -8.88
C ASP A 206 -23.66 13.14 -9.51
N LYS A 207 -23.25 12.18 -10.35
CA LYS A 207 -24.13 11.21 -10.97
C LYS A 207 -24.17 9.88 -10.24
N GLY A 208 -23.41 9.76 -9.14
CA GLY A 208 -23.26 8.52 -8.40
C GLY A 208 -22.27 7.53 -9.05
N GLU A 209 -21.46 7.98 -10.02
CA GLU A 209 -20.46 7.13 -10.65
C GLU A 209 -19.15 7.13 -9.84
N TYR A 210 -18.51 5.96 -9.75
CA TYR A 210 -17.26 5.80 -9.01
C TYR A 210 -16.06 6.20 -9.86
N LYS A 211 -15.24 7.13 -9.36
CA LYS A 211 -13.93 7.47 -9.90
C LYS A 211 -12.85 6.86 -9.00
N TYR A 212 -12.22 5.81 -9.48
CA TYR A 212 -11.22 5.07 -8.70
C TYR A 212 -9.83 5.67 -8.87
N SER A 213 -9.04 5.68 -7.80
CA SER A 213 -7.60 5.85 -7.91
C SER A 213 -6.99 4.72 -8.74
N SER A 214 -5.90 4.99 -9.42
CA SER A 214 -5.15 3.91 -10.07
C SER A 214 -4.47 3.03 -9.00
N VAL A 215 -4.26 1.75 -9.35
CA VAL A 215 -3.53 0.82 -8.46
C VAL A 215 -2.13 1.33 -8.14
N TYR A 216 -1.46 1.98 -9.10
CA TYR A 216 -0.17 2.61 -8.91
C TYR A 216 -0.22 3.71 -7.84
N ARG A 217 -1.24 4.57 -7.89
CA ARG A 217 -1.41 5.65 -6.91
C ARG A 217 -1.64 5.11 -5.50
N VAL A 218 -2.42 4.03 -5.36
CA VAL A 218 -2.61 3.36 -4.07
C VAL A 218 -1.29 2.81 -3.54
N LEU A 219 -0.53 2.12 -4.38
CA LEU A 219 0.79 1.61 -4.02
C LEU A 219 1.74 2.73 -3.59
N GLU A 220 1.77 3.82 -4.35
CA GLU A 220 2.57 5.00 -4.04
C GLU A 220 2.20 5.59 -2.68
N GLN A 221 0.90 5.73 -2.38
CA GLN A 221 0.42 6.22 -1.08
C GLN A 221 0.89 5.33 0.07
N LEU A 222 0.77 4.00 -0.06
CA LEU A 222 1.29 3.07 0.95
C LEU A 222 2.79 3.23 1.17
N CYS A 223 3.56 3.32 0.09
CA CYS A 223 5.00 3.51 0.18
C CYS A 223 5.37 4.84 0.86
N LEU A 224 4.66 5.92 0.52
CA LEU A 224 4.93 7.25 1.06
C LEU A 224 4.62 7.32 2.55
N VAL A 225 3.44 6.83 2.97
CA VAL A 225 2.97 6.92 4.36
C VAL A 225 3.87 6.13 5.32
N PHE A 226 4.31 4.93 4.91
CA PHE A 226 5.18 4.09 5.72
C PHE A 226 6.67 4.26 5.42
N HIS A 227 7.05 5.25 4.63
CA HIS A 227 8.43 5.49 4.20
C HIS A 227 9.08 4.24 3.61
N CYS A 228 8.34 3.54 2.77
CA CYS A 228 8.74 2.28 2.16
C CYS A 228 9.12 2.44 0.69
N GLN A 229 9.85 1.46 0.18
CA GLN A 229 10.09 1.25 -1.24
C GLN A 229 9.45 -0.06 -1.69
N PHE A 230 8.76 -0.01 -2.83
CA PHE A 230 8.24 -1.20 -3.48
C PHE A 230 9.03 -1.50 -4.75
N LYS A 231 9.49 -2.74 -4.89
CA LYS A 231 10.27 -3.21 -6.05
C LYS A 231 10.17 -4.72 -6.23
N MET A 232 10.39 -5.19 -7.46
CA MET A 232 10.57 -6.61 -7.73
C MET A 232 12.06 -6.95 -7.70
N VAL A 233 12.47 -7.86 -6.84
CA VAL A 233 13.81 -8.43 -6.79
C VAL A 233 13.74 -9.90 -6.35
N ASN A 234 14.67 -10.72 -6.85
CA ASN A 234 14.79 -12.13 -6.46
C ASN A 234 13.46 -12.91 -6.59
N GLY A 235 12.70 -12.66 -7.65
CA GLY A 235 11.43 -13.31 -7.92
C GLY A 235 10.26 -12.93 -7.01
N SER A 236 10.38 -11.86 -6.22
CA SER A 236 9.34 -11.43 -5.28
C SER A 236 9.20 -9.92 -5.23
N PHE A 237 8.04 -9.45 -4.79
CA PHE A 237 7.77 -8.05 -4.57
C PHE A 237 8.14 -7.67 -3.13
N PHE A 238 9.06 -6.74 -2.98
CA PHE A 238 9.55 -6.25 -1.71
C PHE A 238 8.88 -4.93 -1.35
N PHE A 239 8.20 -4.89 -0.23
CA PHE A 239 7.71 -3.68 0.43
C PHE A 239 8.58 -3.44 1.66
N THR A 240 9.62 -2.63 1.50
CA THR A 240 10.69 -2.48 2.47
C THR A 240 10.84 -1.04 2.92
N GLN A 241 10.85 -0.81 4.22
CA GLN A 241 11.06 0.50 4.80
C GLN A 241 12.50 0.99 4.58
N HIS A 242 12.73 2.27 4.30
CA HIS A 242 14.07 2.77 3.95
C HIS A 242 15.11 2.64 5.06
N ASN A 243 14.70 2.74 6.33
CA ASN A 243 15.60 2.58 7.48
C ASN A 243 16.08 1.13 7.71
N TYR A 244 15.52 0.18 6.97
CA TYR A 244 15.98 -1.20 6.96
C TYR A 244 17.43 -1.35 6.56
N HIS A 245 17.86 -0.51 5.66
CA HIS A 245 19.23 -0.52 5.17
C HIS A 245 20.25 -0.07 6.22
N GLU A 246 19.82 0.40 7.39
CA GLU A 246 20.67 0.76 8.52
C GLU A 246 21.18 -0.46 9.29
N SER A 247 20.51 -1.60 9.17
CA SER A 247 20.83 -2.83 9.87
C SER A 247 21.43 -3.89 8.97
N SER A 248 22.27 -4.77 9.51
CA SER A 248 22.87 -5.89 8.77
C SER A 248 21.91 -7.04 8.53
N SER A 249 20.88 -7.16 9.34
CA SER A 249 19.83 -8.16 9.20
C SER A 249 18.50 -7.61 9.68
N PHE A 250 17.42 -8.22 9.22
CA PHE A 250 16.11 -7.69 9.48
C PHE A 250 15.02 -8.77 9.56
N THR A 251 14.02 -8.54 10.42
CA THR A 251 12.83 -9.37 10.46
C THR A 251 11.96 -9.08 9.26
N THR A 252 11.64 -10.10 8.49
CA THR A 252 10.77 -10.03 7.33
C THR A 252 9.61 -10.98 7.49
N TYR A 253 8.50 -10.62 6.86
CA TYR A 253 7.31 -11.45 6.78
C TYR A 253 7.07 -11.78 5.31
N LEU A 254 6.94 -13.07 5.02
CA LEU A 254 6.81 -13.60 3.68
C LEU A 254 5.37 -14.03 3.43
N TYR A 255 4.76 -13.48 2.41
CA TYR A 255 3.35 -13.70 2.09
C TYR A 255 3.17 -14.33 0.70
N THR A 256 2.15 -15.15 0.56
CA THR A 256 1.67 -15.57 -0.77
C THR A 256 1.13 -14.37 -1.55
N ALA A 257 0.90 -14.52 -2.85
CA ALA A 257 0.23 -13.50 -3.66
C ALA A 257 -1.20 -13.18 -3.15
N ALA A 258 -1.83 -14.11 -2.45
CA ALA A 258 -3.16 -13.94 -1.82
C ALA A 258 -3.11 -13.27 -0.43
N GLY A 259 -1.92 -12.86 0.06
CA GLY A 259 -1.78 -12.19 1.35
C GLY A 259 -1.73 -13.11 2.57
N SER A 260 -1.64 -14.43 2.38
CA SER A 260 -1.49 -15.36 3.49
C SER A 260 -0.03 -15.41 3.96
N LEU A 261 0.20 -15.26 5.27
CA LEU A 261 1.54 -15.37 5.85
C LEU A 261 2.08 -16.80 5.67
N VAL A 262 3.24 -16.93 5.04
CA VAL A 262 3.94 -18.21 4.88
C VAL A 262 4.90 -18.45 6.04
N ILE A 263 5.76 -17.47 6.31
CA ILE A 263 6.78 -17.55 7.36
C ILE A 263 7.26 -16.15 7.73
N SER A 264 7.73 -16.01 8.96
CA SER A 264 8.57 -14.88 9.38
C SER A 264 10.01 -15.36 9.57
N GLY A 265 10.96 -14.51 9.21
CA GLY A 265 12.37 -14.86 9.30
C GLY A 265 13.26 -13.63 9.34
N SER A 266 14.57 -13.86 9.43
CA SER A 266 15.56 -12.81 9.32
C SER A 266 16.19 -12.84 7.93
N LEU A 267 16.19 -11.70 7.25
CA LEU A 267 16.84 -11.53 5.95
C LEU A 267 18.14 -10.76 6.16
N ALA A 268 19.23 -11.27 5.57
CA ALA A 268 20.53 -10.57 5.55
C ALA A 268 20.43 -9.36 4.61
N MET A 269 20.82 -8.18 5.10
CA MET A 269 20.73 -6.92 4.35
C MET A 269 22.07 -6.46 3.81
N ASP A 270 23.18 -7.00 4.28
CA ASP A 270 24.50 -6.57 3.87
C ASP A 270 25.06 -7.40 2.73
N ASN A 271 25.52 -6.72 1.69
CA ASN A 271 26.37 -7.27 0.64
C ASN A 271 27.73 -6.56 0.71
N THR A 272 28.73 -7.24 1.29
CA THR A 272 30.07 -6.67 1.47
C THR A 272 30.85 -6.75 0.17
N VAL A 273 31.23 -5.59 -0.36
CA VAL A 273 32.01 -5.43 -1.57
C VAL A 273 33.40 -4.94 -1.22
N SER A 274 34.41 -5.79 -1.38
CA SER A 274 35.79 -5.47 -1.04
C SER A 274 36.45 -4.50 -2.03
N THR A 275 36.07 -4.60 -3.32
CA THR A 275 36.65 -3.79 -4.39
C THR A 275 35.58 -3.42 -5.39
N LEU A 276 35.46 -2.14 -5.74
CA LEU A 276 34.62 -1.70 -6.85
C LEU A 276 35.35 -1.93 -8.17
N PHE A 277 34.65 -2.49 -9.18
CA PHE A 277 35.24 -2.66 -10.50
C PHE A 277 35.75 -1.37 -11.12
N THR A 278 35.06 -0.28 -10.88
CA THR A 278 35.41 1.06 -11.38
C THR A 278 36.65 1.64 -10.73
N GLU A 279 37.00 1.28 -9.51
CA GLU A 279 38.27 1.67 -8.88
C GLU A 279 39.45 1.02 -9.60
N LYS A 280 39.25 -0.21 -10.09
CA LYS A 280 40.29 -0.94 -10.83
C LYS A 280 40.47 -0.45 -12.28
N TYR A 281 39.45 0.15 -12.87
CA TYR A 281 39.42 0.53 -14.31
C TYR A 281 39.19 2.02 -14.56
N ALA A 282 39.29 2.88 -13.56
CA ALA A 282 39.12 4.34 -13.61
C ALA A 282 37.78 4.78 -14.23
N GLY A 283 36.72 4.88 -13.45
CA GLY A 283 35.41 5.31 -13.97
C GLY A 283 34.33 5.55 -12.93
N GLY A 284 34.60 5.31 -11.65
CA GLY A 284 33.69 5.66 -10.56
C GLY A 284 33.78 7.13 -10.21
N PHE A 285 32.66 7.78 -9.97
CA PHE A 285 32.69 9.17 -9.49
C PHE A 285 31.63 9.38 -8.40
N TYR A 286 31.98 10.30 -7.52
CA TYR A 286 31.11 10.74 -6.44
C TYR A 286 30.38 12.02 -6.87
N SER A 287 29.15 12.15 -6.44
CA SER A 287 28.38 13.40 -6.49
C SER A 287 27.56 13.54 -5.22
N PHE A 288 26.81 14.64 -5.11
CA PHE A 288 26.01 14.88 -3.92
C PHE A 288 24.59 15.28 -4.34
N PHE A 289 23.60 14.77 -3.64
CA PHE A 289 22.27 15.35 -3.63
C PHE A 289 22.23 16.46 -2.58
N PRO A 290 21.51 17.56 -2.85
CA PRO A 290 21.37 18.63 -1.89
C PRO A 290 20.64 18.16 -0.63
N ALA A 291 20.99 18.79 0.50
CA ALA A 291 20.29 18.56 1.75
C ALA A 291 18.88 19.16 1.71
N LEU A 292 17.94 18.50 2.39
CA LEU A 292 16.63 19.08 2.66
C LEU A 292 16.70 19.95 3.91
N ASN A 293 16.09 21.12 3.87
CA ASN A 293 15.83 21.91 5.07
C ASN A 293 14.38 21.85 5.51
N TYR A 294 13.51 21.26 4.71
CA TYR A 294 12.08 21.27 4.95
C TYR A 294 11.43 19.99 4.45
N ALA A 295 10.67 19.33 5.31
CA ALA A 295 9.78 18.23 4.94
C ALA A 295 8.36 18.56 5.39
N GLN A 296 7.39 18.33 4.52
CA GLN A 296 5.98 18.56 4.80
C GLN A 296 5.17 17.34 4.39
N VAL A 297 4.30 16.89 5.27
CA VAL A 297 3.27 15.89 4.96
C VAL A 297 1.92 16.59 5.03
N ASN A 298 1.21 16.60 3.91
CA ASN A 298 -0.17 17.03 3.84
C ASN A 298 -1.04 15.79 3.84
N TYR A 299 -2.04 15.75 4.69
CA TYR A 299 -3.03 14.68 4.67
C TYR A 299 -4.43 15.26 4.82
N VAL A 300 -5.39 14.57 4.24
CA VAL A 300 -6.79 14.98 4.31
C VAL A 300 -7.26 14.75 5.74
N HIS A 301 -7.71 15.81 6.37
CA HIS A 301 -8.27 15.80 7.71
C HIS A 301 -9.76 16.14 7.60
N MET A 302 -10.57 15.28 8.11
CA MET A 302 -11.98 15.56 8.27
C MET A 302 -12.20 15.98 9.73
N GLY A 303 -12.43 17.24 9.94
CA GLY A 303 -12.80 17.79 11.26
C GLY A 303 -14.23 17.37 11.62
N PHE A 304 -14.45 16.10 11.90
CA PHE A 304 -15.77 15.62 12.25
C PHE A 304 -16.08 15.82 13.72
N SER A 305 -17.24 16.34 13.97
CA SER A 305 -17.91 16.05 15.20
C SER A 305 -18.44 14.61 15.13
N ASN A 306 -17.86 13.72 15.89
CA ASN A 306 -18.45 12.40 16.09
C ASN A 306 -19.70 12.54 16.96
N ILE A 307 -20.88 12.50 16.35
CA ILE A 307 -22.14 12.64 17.09
C ILE A 307 -22.51 11.37 17.89
N ALA A 308 -21.78 10.27 17.68
CA ALA A 308 -21.92 9.04 18.48
C ALA A 308 -20.90 8.95 19.62
N GLN A 309 -20.09 9.99 19.85
CA GLN A 309 -19.04 9.98 20.87
C GLN A 309 -19.61 9.78 22.28
N GLY A 310 -19.07 8.78 22.99
CA GLY A 310 -19.48 8.48 24.36
C GLY A 310 -20.64 7.49 24.47
N TYR A 311 -21.26 7.12 23.36
CA TYR A 311 -22.30 6.08 23.36
C TYR A 311 -21.71 4.71 23.09
N ILE A 312 -22.27 3.71 23.78
CA ILE A 312 -21.93 2.28 23.61
C ILE A 312 -23.20 1.58 23.15
N TRP A 313 -23.10 0.88 22.00
CA TRP A 313 -24.15 -0.01 21.53
C TRP A 313 -23.71 -1.44 21.76
N ASP A 314 -24.37 -2.13 22.67
CA ASP A 314 -24.12 -3.52 22.97
C ASP A 314 -25.42 -4.30 23.20
N HIS A 315 -25.29 -5.58 23.56
CA HIS A 315 -26.43 -6.44 23.83
C HIS A 315 -27.23 -6.07 25.09
N THR A 316 -26.70 -5.19 25.94
CA THR A 316 -27.34 -4.77 27.21
C THR A 316 -27.88 -3.34 27.17
N ASP A 317 -27.25 -2.47 26.39
CA ASP A 317 -27.60 -1.08 26.29
C ASP A 317 -27.55 -0.59 24.84
N GLN A 318 -28.61 0.07 24.39
CA GLN A 318 -28.78 0.53 23.02
C GLN A 318 -29.38 1.97 23.02
N PRO A 319 -28.56 2.97 23.38
CA PRO A 319 -29.03 4.34 23.43
C PRO A 319 -29.46 4.85 22.06
N THR A 320 -30.38 5.79 22.04
CA THR A 320 -30.74 6.55 20.85
C THR A 320 -29.99 7.90 20.86
N ILE A 321 -29.45 8.32 19.73
CA ILE A 321 -28.86 9.65 19.60
C ILE A 321 -29.92 10.61 19.04
N PRO A 322 -30.07 11.78 19.63
CA PRO A 322 -29.49 12.26 20.89
C PRO A 322 -30.27 11.73 22.10
N GLU A 323 -29.55 11.30 23.13
CA GLU A 323 -30.17 10.92 24.42
C GLU A 323 -30.55 12.11 25.33
N SER A 324 -30.09 13.27 25.02
CA SER A 324 -30.15 14.44 25.87
C SER A 324 -30.43 15.71 25.06
N PRO A 325 -30.90 16.78 25.68
CA PRO A 325 -31.65 17.91 25.12
C PRO A 325 -30.94 18.76 24.06
N THR A 326 -29.75 18.45 23.67
CA THR A 326 -29.08 19.06 22.51
C THR A 326 -29.23 18.15 21.30
N SER A 327 -30.26 18.36 20.50
CA SER A 327 -30.40 17.74 19.20
C SER A 327 -29.21 18.09 18.32
N TYR A 328 -28.66 17.09 17.63
CA TYR A 328 -27.72 17.32 16.52
C TYR A 328 -28.53 17.69 15.29
N ASP A 329 -28.41 18.93 14.88
CA ASP A 329 -29.05 19.43 13.68
C ASP A 329 -28.06 19.46 12.53
N VAL A 330 -28.43 18.89 11.37
CA VAL A 330 -27.59 18.85 10.18
C VAL A 330 -28.28 19.58 9.02
N SER A 331 -27.45 20.10 8.11
CA SER A 331 -27.95 20.81 6.93
C SER A 331 -28.47 19.86 5.85
N ASP A 332 -29.26 20.41 4.92
CA ASP A 332 -29.71 19.72 3.72
C ASP A 332 -28.51 19.15 2.94
N GLY A 333 -28.67 18.00 2.37
CA GLY A 333 -27.62 17.33 1.61
C GLY A 333 -26.56 16.63 2.48
N THR A 334 -26.74 16.51 3.79
CA THR A 334 -25.79 15.82 4.66
C THR A 334 -25.91 14.31 4.52
N GLY A 335 -24.81 13.63 4.21
CA GLY A 335 -24.63 12.20 4.41
C GLY A 335 -23.91 11.91 5.72
N PHE A 336 -23.56 10.65 5.96
CA PHE A 336 -22.83 10.25 7.17
C PHE A 336 -21.77 9.21 6.84
N LEU A 337 -20.63 9.33 7.49
CA LEU A 337 -19.67 8.23 7.62
C LEU A 337 -19.98 7.50 8.92
N VAL A 338 -20.29 6.22 8.82
CA VAL A 338 -20.47 5.33 9.97
C VAL A 338 -19.28 4.40 10.02
N SER A 339 -18.52 4.45 11.11
CA SER A 339 -17.43 3.51 11.32
C SER A 339 -17.41 3.00 12.76
N SER A 340 -17.03 1.73 12.95
CA SER A 340 -17.00 1.09 14.26
C SER A 340 -16.15 -0.17 14.22
N ASN A 341 -15.79 -0.65 15.40
CA ASN A 341 -15.25 -1.99 15.58
C ASN A 341 -16.34 -2.86 16.23
N PHE A 342 -16.75 -3.89 15.53
CA PHE A 342 -17.75 -4.83 16.01
C PHE A 342 -17.07 -6.01 16.72
N TYR A 343 -17.32 -6.13 18.01
CA TYR A 343 -16.91 -7.30 18.80
C TYR A 343 -18.08 -8.25 18.98
N TYR A 344 -17.82 -9.55 18.90
CA TYR A 344 -18.77 -10.57 19.29
C TYR A 344 -18.11 -11.72 20.05
N SER A 345 -18.89 -12.34 20.91
CA SER A 345 -18.56 -13.59 21.60
C SER A 345 -19.83 -14.40 21.76
N LEU A 346 -19.80 -15.67 21.37
CA LEU A 346 -20.97 -16.55 21.46
C LEU A 346 -20.55 -18.00 21.64
N VAL A 347 -21.45 -18.77 22.30
CA VAL A 347 -21.36 -20.22 22.47
C VAL A 347 -22.53 -20.84 21.76
N VAL A 348 -22.28 -21.87 20.93
CA VAL A 348 -23.29 -22.50 20.10
C VAL A 348 -23.33 -24.01 20.38
N THR A 349 -24.53 -24.51 20.59
CA THR A 349 -24.82 -25.95 20.62
C THR A 349 -25.80 -26.27 19.47
N GLY A 350 -25.32 -26.94 18.42
CA GLY A 350 -26.14 -27.25 17.24
C GLY A 350 -25.72 -26.52 15.96
N ASN A 351 -26.70 -25.98 15.23
CA ASN A 351 -26.43 -25.27 13.99
C ASN A 351 -25.61 -23.99 14.23
N ARG A 352 -24.54 -23.81 13.45
CA ARG A 352 -23.63 -22.69 13.60
C ARG A 352 -24.11 -21.48 12.81
N PRO A 353 -24.19 -20.30 13.42
CA PRO A 353 -24.37 -19.08 12.66
C PRO A 353 -23.12 -18.78 11.82
N ALA A 354 -23.35 -18.29 10.63
CA ALA A 354 -22.33 -17.75 9.75
C ALA A 354 -22.40 -16.24 9.68
N PHE A 355 -23.54 -15.67 10.08
CA PHE A 355 -23.79 -14.23 10.03
C PHE A 355 -24.59 -13.75 11.23
N MET A 356 -24.36 -12.50 11.63
CA MET A 356 -25.24 -11.72 12.51
C MET A 356 -25.84 -10.57 11.73
N LYS A 357 -27.14 -10.35 11.88
CA LYS A 357 -27.87 -9.26 11.23
C LYS A 357 -28.26 -8.20 12.25
N PHE A 358 -28.03 -6.96 11.88
CA PHE A 358 -28.41 -5.76 12.63
C PHE A 358 -29.26 -4.84 11.78
N ASN A 359 -30.19 -4.16 12.41
CA ASN A 359 -30.89 -3.02 11.85
C ASN A 359 -30.30 -1.74 12.42
N ILE A 360 -29.79 -0.89 11.56
CA ILE A 360 -29.37 0.46 11.90
C ILE A 360 -30.52 1.39 11.48
N THR A 361 -31.08 2.09 12.45
CA THR A 361 -32.02 3.18 12.18
C THR A 361 -31.24 4.47 12.22
N LEU A 362 -31.04 5.08 11.07
CA LEU A 362 -30.49 6.43 10.94
C LEU A 362 -31.61 7.31 10.34
N GLN A 363 -31.99 8.31 11.10
CA GLN A 363 -33.05 9.24 10.75
C GLN A 363 -32.50 10.66 10.78
N VAL A 364 -32.89 11.45 9.78
CA VAL A 364 -32.69 12.91 9.76
C VAL A 364 -34.06 13.53 9.55
N ASP A 365 -34.52 14.28 10.55
CA ASP A 365 -35.89 14.80 10.63
C ASP A 365 -36.94 13.68 10.45
N THR A 366 -37.66 13.64 9.37
CA THR A 366 -38.69 12.63 9.06
C THR A 366 -38.20 11.56 8.07
N ASN A 367 -36.95 11.62 7.63
CA ASN A 367 -36.37 10.75 6.60
C ASN A 367 -35.47 9.69 7.19
N TYR A 368 -35.58 8.46 6.69
CA TYR A 368 -34.85 7.29 7.17
C TYR A 368 -33.92 6.74 6.09
N LEU A 369 -32.72 6.33 6.47
CA LEU A 369 -31.85 5.55 5.62
C LEU A 369 -32.38 4.13 5.52
N LYS A 370 -32.54 3.65 4.28
CA LYS A 370 -33.03 2.30 3.99
C LYS A 370 -32.03 1.55 3.14
N ARG A 371 -31.74 0.32 3.53
CA ARG A 371 -31.07 -0.69 2.70
C ARG A 371 -31.53 -2.06 3.14
N THR A 372 -31.92 -2.90 2.21
CA THR A 372 -32.26 -4.31 2.50
C THR A 372 -31.17 -5.23 1.97
N THR A 373 -30.92 -6.30 2.70
CA THR A 373 -29.93 -7.32 2.36
C THR A 373 -30.60 -8.70 2.37
N SER A 374 -30.47 -9.41 1.27
CA SER A 374 -31.03 -10.75 1.10
C SER A 374 -29.92 -11.80 1.09
N PHE A 375 -30.17 -12.96 1.69
CA PHE A 375 -29.31 -14.12 1.56
C PHE A 375 -29.60 -14.85 0.24
N THR A 376 -28.57 -15.09 -0.56
CA THR A 376 -28.69 -15.78 -1.86
C THR A 376 -28.26 -17.26 -1.79
N GLY A 377 -27.92 -17.76 -0.59
CA GLY A 377 -27.45 -19.13 -0.33
C GLY A 377 -25.92 -19.27 -0.36
N PHE A 378 -25.40 -20.34 0.21
CA PHE A 378 -23.97 -20.65 0.29
C PHE A 378 -23.06 -19.53 0.82
N GLY A 379 -23.54 -18.75 1.78
CA GLY A 379 -22.78 -17.68 2.39
C GLY A 379 -22.69 -16.39 1.56
N ALA A 380 -23.43 -16.28 0.49
CA ALA A 380 -23.52 -15.06 -0.30
C ALA A 380 -24.71 -14.20 0.14
N THR A 381 -24.50 -12.88 0.13
CA THR A 381 -25.54 -11.88 0.35
C THR A 381 -25.66 -10.97 -0.86
N THR A 382 -26.88 -10.51 -1.14
CA THR A 382 -27.12 -9.46 -2.14
C THR A 382 -27.66 -8.25 -1.42
N GLU A 383 -26.97 -7.13 -1.56
CA GLU A 383 -27.36 -5.86 -0.97
C GLU A 383 -28.09 -5.02 -2.02
N GLN A 384 -29.19 -4.39 -1.62
CA GLN A 384 -29.86 -3.39 -2.44
C GLN A 384 -29.14 -2.04 -2.33
N ALA A 385 -29.36 -1.16 -3.29
CA ALA A 385 -28.90 0.21 -3.21
C ALA A 385 -29.49 0.91 -1.97
N GLN A 386 -28.76 1.88 -1.42
CA GLN A 386 -29.28 2.73 -0.37
C GLN A 386 -30.37 3.64 -0.92
N GLU A 387 -31.39 3.88 -0.13
CA GLU A 387 -32.52 4.77 -0.42
C GLU A 387 -32.82 5.64 0.79
N ILE A 388 -33.33 6.86 0.57
CA ILE A 388 -33.94 7.67 1.62
C ILE A 388 -35.44 7.45 1.58
N SER A 389 -36.03 7.12 2.72
CA SER A 389 -37.44 6.79 2.88
C SER A 389 -38.12 7.78 3.83
N ALA A 390 -39.27 8.32 3.42
CA ALA A 390 -40.13 9.13 4.28
C ALA A 390 -40.97 8.29 5.27
N THR A 391 -40.90 6.98 5.22
CA THR A 391 -41.50 6.07 6.20
C THR A 391 -40.43 5.34 6.97
N VAL A 392 -40.71 4.94 8.20
CA VAL A 392 -39.78 4.21 9.06
C VAL A 392 -39.12 3.06 8.31
N ALA A 393 -37.81 3.09 8.23
CA ALA A 393 -36.99 2.11 7.52
C ALA A 393 -35.66 1.91 8.23
N ASN A 394 -34.99 0.82 7.89
CA ASN A 394 -33.69 0.45 8.47
C ASN A 394 -32.65 0.19 7.39
N TYR A 395 -31.41 0.46 7.74
CA TYR A 395 -30.25 -0.01 7.03
C TYR A 395 -29.86 -1.37 7.60
N GLU A 396 -30.01 -2.44 6.83
CA GLU A 396 -29.68 -3.79 7.23
C GLU A 396 -28.19 -4.04 7.09
N LEU A 397 -27.52 -4.31 8.21
CA LEU A 397 -26.11 -4.65 8.28
C LEU A 397 -25.97 -6.14 8.57
N ILE A 398 -25.26 -6.87 7.72
CA ILE A 398 -24.94 -8.28 7.90
C ILE A 398 -23.44 -8.41 8.10
N ILE A 399 -23.06 -9.03 9.20
CA ILE A 399 -21.67 -9.21 9.62
C ILE A 399 -21.35 -10.69 9.60
N PRO A 400 -20.35 -11.16 8.83
CA PRO A 400 -19.91 -12.54 8.88
C PRO A 400 -19.27 -12.85 10.24
N VAL A 401 -19.59 -14.00 10.81
CA VAL A 401 -19.03 -14.46 12.10
C VAL A 401 -18.41 -15.84 11.92
N ASP A 402 -17.30 -16.07 12.60
CA ASP A 402 -16.62 -17.36 12.62
C ASP A 402 -16.93 -18.11 13.91
N VAL A 403 -17.49 -19.30 13.80
CA VAL A 403 -17.87 -20.18 14.92
C VAL A 403 -17.28 -21.55 14.64
N THR A 404 -15.97 -21.64 14.61
CA THR A 404 -15.26 -22.87 14.24
C THR A 404 -14.49 -23.51 15.37
N VAL A 405 -14.25 -22.80 16.47
CA VAL A 405 -13.45 -23.33 17.59
C VAL A 405 -14.22 -24.37 18.39
N PRO A 406 -13.77 -25.63 18.45
CA PRO A 406 -14.43 -26.65 19.30
C PRO A 406 -14.21 -26.31 20.78
N GLY A 407 -15.30 -26.14 21.53
CA GLY A 407 -15.23 -25.98 22.97
C GLY A 407 -15.27 -27.34 23.70
N SER A 408 -16.44 -27.80 24.07
CA SER A 408 -16.71 -29.12 24.65
C SER A 408 -17.34 -30.03 23.57
N PRO A 409 -17.46 -31.34 23.72
CA PRO A 409 -17.85 -32.27 22.64
C PRO A 409 -19.12 -31.94 21.83
N SER A 410 -19.91 -30.98 22.29
CA SER A 410 -21.13 -30.53 21.59
C SER A 410 -21.26 -29.01 21.50
N GLN A 411 -20.19 -28.25 21.78
CA GLN A 411 -20.22 -26.81 21.80
C GLN A 411 -19.18 -26.23 20.85
N PHE A 412 -19.51 -25.11 20.19
CA PHE A 412 -18.61 -24.33 19.36
C PHE A 412 -18.54 -22.93 19.93
N LEU A 413 -17.34 -22.35 19.91
CA LEU A 413 -17.07 -21.01 20.35
C LEU A 413 -16.82 -20.12 19.13
N GLY A 414 -17.39 -18.94 19.14
CA GLY A 414 -17.09 -17.90 18.18
C GLY A 414 -16.73 -16.61 18.91
N SER A 415 -15.67 -15.96 18.49
CA SER A 415 -15.33 -14.60 18.92
C SER A 415 -14.53 -13.89 17.86
N GLY A 416 -14.70 -12.60 17.74
CA GLY A 416 -13.95 -11.80 16.76
C GLY A 416 -14.15 -10.32 16.93
N ASN A 417 -13.26 -9.59 16.28
CA ASN A 417 -13.32 -8.14 16.06
C ASN A 417 -13.37 -7.87 14.57
N ILE A 418 -14.36 -7.13 14.12
CA ILE A 418 -14.60 -6.87 12.71
C ILE A 418 -14.73 -5.36 12.51
N PRO A 419 -13.88 -4.73 11.71
CA PRO A 419 -14.04 -3.32 11.39
C PRO A 419 -15.24 -3.13 10.48
N ILE A 420 -16.13 -2.21 10.87
CA ILE A 420 -17.30 -1.82 10.11
C ILE A 420 -17.10 -0.39 9.62
N SER A 421 -17.31 -0.16 8.34
CA SER A 421 -17.33 1.19 7.81
C SER A 421 -18.20 1.27 6.56
N PHE A 422 -19.08 2.26 6.54
CA PHE A 422 -19.88 2.58 5.36
C PHE A 422 -20.27 4.06 5.35
N GLN A 423 -20.52 4.59 4.17
CA GLN A 423 -21.06 5.92 3.96
C GLN A 423 -22.52 5.82 3.56
N THR A 424 -23.31 6.75 4.05
CA THR A 424 -24.69 6.91 3.60
C THR A 424 -24.77 7.80 2.36
N ILE A 425 -25.83 7.62 1.58
CA ILE A 425 -26.24 8.64 0.61
C ILE A 425 -26.69 9.90 1.37
N PRO A 426 -26.60 11.08 0.74
CA PRO A 426 -27.03 12.32 1.38
C PRO A 426 -28.55 12.37 1.60
N PHE A 427 -28.96 12.91 2.74
CA PHE A 427 -30.35 13.23 3.02
C PHE A 427 -30.71 14.54 2.33
N SER A 428 -31.82 14.55 1.59
CA SER A 428 -32.28 15.74 0.86
C SER A 428 -32.74 16.91 1.75
N THR A 429 -33.06 16.62 3.00
CA THR A 429 -33.47 17.58 4.02
C THR A 429 -32.58 17.47 5.24
N GLY A 430 -32.22 18.59 5.83
CA GLY A 430 -31.56 18.67 7.12
C GLY A 430 -32.53 18.48 8.28
N GLY A 431 -32.02 18.56 9.48
CA GLY A 431 -32.78 18.48 10.75
C GLY A 431 -32.11 17.60 11.80
N ASP A 432 -32.89 17.26 12.83
CA ASP A 432 -32.43 16.46 13.95
C ASP A 432 -32.02 15.04 13.53
N VAL A 433 -30.85 14.59 14.00
CA VAL A 433 -30.31 13.24 13.73
C VAL A 433 -30.67 12.29 14.86
N SER A 434 -31.23 11.14 14.51
CA SER A 434 -31.42 10.00 15.41
C SER A 434 -30.72 8.77 14.88
N PHE A 435 -30.05 8.03 15.75
CA PHE A 435 -29.29 6.84 15.39
C PHE A 435 -29.48 5.74 16.42
N THR A 436 -29.82 4.53 15.98
CA THR A 436 -29.86 3.33 16.84
C THR A 436 -29.38 2.10 16.09
N ILE A 437 -28.86 1.12 16.85
CA ILE A 437 -28.49 -0.20 16.33
C ILE A 437 -29.28 -1.25 17.10
N SER A 438 -29.95 -2.16 16.41
CA SER A 438 -30.66 -3.27 17.02
C SER A 438 -30.28 -4.61 16.40
N TYR A 439 -30.08 -5.62 17.24
CA TYR A 439 -29.83 -6.99 16.80
C TYR A 439 -31.11 -7.64 16.27
N VAL A 440 -31.05 -8.25 15.10
CA VAL A 440 -32.17 -8.93 14.45
C VAL A 440 -32.10 -10.44 14.65
N GLY A 441 -30.91 -11.02 14.49
CA GLY A 441 -30.74 -12.47 14.63
C GLY A 441 -29.43 -12.97 14.05
N SER A 442 -29.15 -14.24 14.34
CA SER A 442 -28.04 -14.98 13.74
C SER A 442 -28.56 -15.91 12.64
N TYR A 443 -27.80 -16.07 11.58
CA TYR A 443 -28.20 -16.81 10.38
C TYR A 443 -27.11 -17.80 9.97
N ASP A 444 -27.48 -18.96 9.47
CA ASP A 444 -26.56 -19.92 8.87
C ASP A 444 -26.17 -19.51 7.43
N THR A 445 -25.34 -20.32 6.77
CA THR A 445 -24.90 -20.07 5.39
C THR A 445 -26.03 -20.12 4.35
N THR A 446 -27.19 -20.62 4.71
CA THR A 446 -28.37 -20.68 3.82
C THR A 446 -29.31 -19.49 4.01
N GLY A 447 -29.06 -18.64 5.01
CA GLY A 447 -29.93 -17.51 5.37
C GLY A 447 -31.09 -17.93 6.29
N THR A 448 -31.00 -19.10 6.92
CA THR A 448 -31.97 -19.56 7.90
C THR A 448 -31.61 -19.07 9.30
N ILE A 449 -32.58 -18.55 10.04
CA ILE A 449 -32.34 -18.09 11.42
C ILE A 449 -31.92 -19.24 12.31
N VAL A 450 -30.77 -19.06 12.97
CA VAL A 450 -30.29 -19.95 14.02
C VAL A 450 -30.81 -19.44 15.37
N SER A 451 -32.01 -19.87 15.75
CA SER A 451 -32.68 -19.37 16.97
C SER A 451 -32.48 -20.27 18.20
N SER A 452 -32.02 -21.49 18.02
CA SER A 452 -31.83 -22.45 19.12
C SER A 452 -30.36 -22.81 19.27
N GLY A 453 -29.93 -22.92 20.54
CA GLY A 453 -28.58 -23.39 20.87
C GLY A 453 -27.51 -22.32 20.94
N ILE A 454 -27.82 -21.05 20.73
CA ILE A 454 -26.91 -19.94 21.01
C ILE A 454 -27.05 -19.54 22.46
N THR A 455 -25.93 -19.59 23.19
CA THR A 455 -25.85 -19.17 24.60
C THR A 455 -24.66 -18.26 24.80
N GLY A 456 -24.73 -17.37 25.78
CA GLY A 456 -23.64 -16.44 26.09
C GLY A 456 -23.35 -15.48 24.94
N LEU A 457 -24.37 -15.12 24.15
CA LEU A 457 -24.21 -14.12 23.09
C LEU A 457 -23.91 -12.76 23.69
N ASN A 458 -22.74 -12.24 23.38
CA ASN A 458 -22.34 -10.85 23.65
C ASN A 458 -21.94 -10.22 22.34
N TRP A 459 -22.30 -8.97 22.15
CA TRP A 459 -21.82 -8.17 21.03
C TRP A 459 -21.74 -6.69 21.46
N SER A 460 -20.85 -5.94 20.84
CA SER A 460 -20.79 -4.50 21.00
C SER A 460 -20.15 -3.81 19.81
N PHE A 461 -20.55 -2.60 19.55
CA PHE A 461 -19.93 -1.68 18.61
C PHE A 461 -19.06 -0.70 19.42
N PHE A 462 -17.75 -0.87 19.32
CA PHE A 462 -16.76 -0.02 19.96
C PHE A 462 -16.32 1.09 19.04
N ASN A 463 -15.93 2.22 19.61
CA ASN A 463 -15.43 3.37 18.86
C ASN A 463 -16.35 3.75 17.70
N LEU A 464 -17.67 3.65 17.93
CA LEU A 464 -18.63 4.04 16.92
C LEU A 464 -18.46 5.52 16.60
N GLN A 465 -18.24 5.78 15.33
CA GLN A 465 -18.19 7.12 14.77
C GLN A 465 -19.37 7.30 13.83
N LEU A 466 -20.15 8.30 14.09
CA LEU A 466 -21.20 8.80 13.21
C LEU A 466 -20.84 10.24 12.87
N SER A 467 -20.26 10.44 11.71
CA SER A 467 -19.69 11.71 11.31
C SER A 467 -20.49 12.31 10.16
N PRO A 468 -21.13 13.47 10.35
CA PRO A 468 -21.89 14.12 9.30
C PRO A 468 -20.98 14.58 8.15
N LEU A 469 -21.46 14.41 6.92
CA LEU A 469 -20.81 14.77 5.68
C LEU A 469 -21.69 15.76 4.91
N PRO A 470 -21.65 17.06 5.21
CA PRO A 470 -22.42 18.05 4.49
C PRO A 470 -22.14 18.00 2.97
N GLY A 471 -23.21 18.09 2.17
CA GLY A 471 -23.13 17.92 0.72
C GLY A 471 -23.03 16.48 0.24
N GLY A 472 -23.01 15.49 1.16
CA GLY A 472 -22.99 14.06 0.84
C GLY A 472 -21.73 13.55 0.18
N GLU A 473 -20.76 14.41 -0.10
CA GLU A 473 -19.55 14.10 -0.82
C GLU A 473 -18.31 14.26 0.06
N LEU A 474 -17.50 13.22 0.07
CA LEU A 474 -16.19 13.24 0.72
C LEU A 474 -15.20 14.19 0.03
N SER A 475 -15.43 14.51 -1.24
CA SER A 475 -14.56 15.38 -2.04
C SER A 475 -14.60 16.86 -1.63
N GLN A 476 -15.63 17.30 -0.91
CA GLN A 476 -15.77 18.70 -0.47
C GLN A 476 -15.08 18.99 0.88
N TRP A 477 -14.53 17.98 1.55
CA TRP A 477 -14.04 18.05 2.92
C TRP A 477 -12.52 17.95 3.02
N SER A 478 -11.79 18.55 2.11
CA SER A 478 -10.34 18.56 2.19
C SER A 478 -9.79 19.66 3.11
N ASN A 479 -10.04 19.55 4.40
CA ASN A 479 -9.15 20.22 5.35
C ASN A 479 -7.82 19.50 5.28
N THR A 480 -6.83 20.15 4.72
CA THR A 480 -5.48 19.58 4.63
C THR A 480 -4.73 19.95 5.89
N ARG A 481 -4.44 18.97 6.73
CA ARG A 481 -3.51 19.13 7.83
C ARG A 481 -2.09 19.04 7.31
N LYS A 482 -1.22 19.91 7.82
CA LYS A 482 0.19 19.94 7.46
C LYS A 482 1.01 19.58 8.69
N VAL A 483 1.89 18.61 8.53
CA VAL A 483 2.96 18.36 9.48
C VAL A 483 4.26 18.80 8.83
N ILE A 484 5.02 19.64 9.50
CA ILE A 484 6.23 20.26 8.96
C ILE A 484 7.40 19.91 9.87
N GLY A 485 8.45 19.35 9.29
CA GLY A 485 9.75 19.20 9.92
C GLY A 485 10.75 20.16 9.28
N ILE A 486 11.46 20.92 10.09
CA ILE A 486 12.44 21.93 9.65
C ILE A 486 13.82 21.55 10.17
N ASN A 487 14.83 21.63 9.32
CA ASN A 487 16.22 21.63 9.75
C ASN A 487 16.73 23.07 9.82
N ALA A 488 16.73 23.64 11.01
CA ALA A 488 17.11 25.04 11.25
C ALA A 488 18.59 25.36 10.94
N THR A 489 19.44 24.35 10.82
CA THR A 489 20.89 24.52 10.61
C THR A 489 21.30 24.53 9.14
N SER A 490 20.39 24.22 8.22
CA SER A 490 20.68 24.13 6.80
C SER A 490 20.39 25.47 6.09
N GLY A 491 21.41 26.09 5.51
CA GLY A 491 21.25 27.20 4.58
C GLY A 491 20.65 26.82 3.22
N ASN A 492 20.17 25.61 3.07
CA ASN A 492 19.63 25.05 1.83
C ASN A 492 18.12 25.34 1.71
N THR A 493 17.61 25.45 0.50
CA THR A 493 16.20 25.77 0.22
C THR A 493 15.39 24.60 -0.33
N GLU A 494 15.99 23.42 -0.41
CA GLU A 494 15.32 22.22 -0.93
C GLU A 494 14.21 21.76 0.00
N LYS A 495 13.04 21.49 -0.59
CA LYS A 495 11.83 21.09 0.11
C LYS A 495 11.33 19.75 -0.40
N ARG A 496 10.76 18.95 0.50
CA ARG A 496 10.01 17.74 0.14
C ARG A 496 8.60 17.82 0.68
N VAL A 497 7.62 17.74 -0.22
CA VAL A 497 6.20 17.74 0.13
C VAL A 497 5.60 16.38 -0.23
N ILE A 498 4.90 15.76 0.70
CA ILE A 498 4.17 14.52 0.51
C ILE A 498 2.69 14.81 0.70
N ASN A 499 1.88 14.49 -0.30
CA ASN A 499 0.43 14.57 -0.22
C ASN A 499 -0.13 13.15 -0.02
N SER A 500 -0.77 12.91 1.12
CA SER A 500 -1.34 11.62 1.45
C SER A 500 -2.87 11.72 1.58
N VAL A 501 -3.55 10.72 1.06
CA VAL A 501 -4.99 10.50 1.31
C VAL A 501 -5.22 9.54 2.47
N ILE A 502 -4.14 8.97 3.01
CA ILE A 502 -4.15 8.06 4.16
C ILE A 502 -3.53 8.82 5.32
N GLY A 503 -4.26 9.02 6.39
CA GLY A 503 -3.81 9.69 7.60
C GLY A 503 -4.19 8.92 8.85
N GLN A 504 -3.48 9.18 9.95
CA GLN A 504 -3.70 8.50 11.21
C GLN A 504 -4.87 9.11 11.99
N GLU A 505 -4.96 10.44 12.05
CA GLU A 505 -5.98 11.13 12.85
C GLU A 505 -7.05 11.75 11.98
N PHE A 506 -8.31 11.55 12.37
CA PHE A 506 -9.49 12.28 11.86
C PHE A 506 -9.56 12.36 10.34
N GLY A 507 -8.96 11.41 9.65
CA GLY A 507 -8.87 11.46 8.21
C GLY A 507 -9.80 10.49 7.54
N TYR A 508 -10.16 10.85 6.37
CA TYR A 508 -10.58 9.99 5.32
C TYR A 508 -9.45 8.98 5.07
N GLY A 509 -9.69 7.72 5.30
CA GLY A 509 -8.62 6.73 5.28
C GLY A 509 -7.85 6.60 6.59
N VAL A 510 -8.53 6.84 7.69
CA VAL A 510 -7.98 6.64 9.05
C VAL A 510 -7.31 5.29 9.16
N LEU A 511 -6.08 5.29 9.65
CA LEU A 511 -5.35 4.08 9.99
C LEU A 511 -5.88 3.52 11.30
N LYS A 512 -6.30 2.27 11.27
CA LYS A 512 -6.75 1.52 12.43
C LYS A 512 -5.77 0.41 12.72
N ILE A 513 -5.48 0.17 13.98
CA ILE A 513 -4.57 -0.89 14.42
C ILE A 513 -5.36 -1.98 15.10
N ASP A 514 -5.20 -3.22 14.66
CA ASP A 514 -5.67 -4.39 15.39
C ASP A 514 -4.65 -4.75 16.47
N ASP A 515 -4.96 -4.48 17.73
CA ASP A 515 -4.18 -4.93 18.88
C ASP A 515 -4.51 -6.38 19.26
N GLY A 516 -5.46 -6.99 18.52
CA GLY A 516 -6.00 -8.33 18.62
C GLY A 516 -7.10 -8.46 19.64
N SER A 517 -7.59 -7.38 20.19
CA SER A 517 -8.81 -7.29 21.01
C SER A 517 -9.77 -6.29 20.40
N VAL A 518 -9.25 -5.13 19.96
CA VAL A 518 -10.04 -4.04 19.38
C VAL A 518 -9.25 -3.35 18.28
N PHE A 519 -9.95 -2.69 17.38
CA PHE A 519 -9.34 -1.76 16.44
C PHE A 519 -9.19 -0.39 17.11
N ILE A 520 -7.97 0.13 17.12
CA ILE A 520 -7.62 1.40 17.75
C ILE A 520 -7.23 2.41 16.68
N ASP A 521 -7.83 3.61 16.76
CA ASP A 521 -7.46 4.76 15.94
C ASP A 521 -6.47 5.64 16.71
N GLY A 522 -5.72 6.50 16.01
CA GLY A 522 -4.95 7.56 16.61
C GLY A 522 -3.82 7.10 17.54
N VAL A 523 -3.24 5.92 17.31
CA VAL A 523 -2.16 5.40 18.13
C VAL A 523 -0.83 6.08 17.81
N ASP A 524 0.00 6.26 18.83
CA ASP A 524 1.36 6.72 18.65
C ASP A 524 2.25 5.68 17.99
N TRP A 525 3.11 6.14 17.11
CA TRP A 525 4.09 5.34 16.38
C TRP A 525 5.51 5.67 16.80
N GLY A 526 6.41 4.73 16.59
CA GLY A 526 7.82 4.94 16.85
C GLY A 526 8.73 3.84 16.31
N LEU A 527 10.02 4.04 16.48
CA LEU A 527 11.05 3.05 16.20
C LEU A 527 11.12 2.06 17.37
N GLY A 528 10.67 0.83 17.18
CA GLY A 528 10.72 -0.19 18.23
C GLY A 528 9.72 0.05 19.37
N ALA A 529 10.16 0.01 20.62
CA ALA A 529 9.31 0.06 21.80
C ALA A 529 8.92 1.47 22.28
N THR A 530 9.47 2.52 21.67
CA THR A 530 9.26 3.92 22.09
C THR A 530 8.36 4.66 21.10
N ALA A 531 7.12 4.22 20.99
CA ALA A 531 6.12 4.95 20.23
C ALA A 531 5.61 6.15 21.04
N SER A 532 5.65 7.35 20.46
CA SER A 532 5.28 8.59 21.18
C SER A 532 4.78 9.71 20.27
N GLN A 533 4.52 9.45 18.99
CA GLN A 533 4.16 10.51 18.03
C GLN A 533 3.28 9.97 16.90
N SER A 534 2.53 10.85 16.25
CA SER A 534 1.73 10.47 15.10
C SER A 534 2.61 9.95 13.94
N LEU A 535 2.02 9.16 13.06
CA LEU A 535 2.74 8.57 11.91
C LEU A 535 3.30 9.66 10.98
N GLU A 536 2.55 10.74 10.78
CA GLU A 536 2.94 11.86 9.93
C GLU A 536 4.13 12.62 10.51
N VAL A 537 4.15 12.80 11.82
CA VAL A 537 5.27 13.39 12.57
C VAL A 537 6.50 12.50 12.46
N LEU A 538 6.34 11.20 12.68
CA LEU A 538 7.42 10.24 12.53
C LEU A 538 7.99 10.26 11.10
N LEU A 539 7.12 10.34 10.09
CA LEU A 539 7.52 10.41 8.68
C LEU A 539 8.34 11.67 8.38
N THR A 540 7.88 12.85 8.82
CA THR A 540 8.62 14.11 8.59
C THR A 540 9.96 14.10 9.29
N LYS A 541 10.02 13.65 10.54
CA LYS A 541 11.28 13.52 11.29
C LYS A 541 12.26 12.56 10.61
N GLU A 542 11.78 11.44 10.12
CA GLU A 542 12.61 10.46 9.43
C GLU A 542 13.16 10.99 8.10
N ILE A 543 12.37 11.75 7.35
CA ILE A 543 12.81 12.39 6.12
C ILE A 543 13.92 13.41 6.43
N ILE A 544 13.72 14.28 7.42
CA ILE A 544 14.74 15.26 7.82
C ILE A 544 15.98 14.56 8.37
N ARG A 545 15.83 13.62 9.31
CA ARG A 545 16.93 12.85 9.88
C ARG A 545 17.86 12.29 8.80
N THR A 546 17.29 11.77 7.74
CA THR A 546 18.03 11.04 6.70
C THR A 546 18.46 11.87 5.51
N GLN A 547 17.96 13.12 5.38
CA GLN A 547 18.23 13.99 4.23
C GLN A 547 18.64 15.42 4.63
N SER A 548 18.87 15.69 5.91
CA SER A 548 19.26 17.02 6.40
C SER A 548 20.70 17.42 6.05
N VAL A 549 21.52 16.48 5.62
CA VAL A 549 22.88 16.72 5.13
C VAL A 549 23.00 16.34 3.65
N PRO A 550 23.93 16.93 2.88
CA PRO A 550 24.14 16.53 1.50
C PRO A 550 24.48 15.06 1.38
N ILE A 551 23.68 14.31 0.62
CA ILE A 551 23.82 12.87 0.49
C ILE A 551 24.83 12.56 -0.61
N LYS A 552 25.92 11.90 -0.23
CA LYS A 552 26.95 11.44 -1.17
C LYS A 552 26.38 10.34 -2.06
N THR A 553 26.61 10.43 -3.35
CA THR A 553 26.31 9.38 -4.32
C THR A 553 27.57 8.82 -4.94
N LEU A 554 27.51 7.57 -5.35
CA LEU A 554 28.57 6.85 -6.03
C LEU A 554 28.01 6.22 -7.31
N ARG A 555 28.60 6.53 -8.45
CA ARG A 555 28.42 5.71 -9.66
C ARG A 555 29.53 4.68 -9.73
N ALA A 556 29.13 3.42 -9.76
CA ALA A 556 30.07 2.32 -9.78
C ALA A 556 29.49 1.11 -10.51
N THR A 557 30.39 0.24 -10.98
CA THR A 557 30.04 -1.12 -11.40
C THR A 557 30.58 -2.07 -10.32
N ILE A 558 29.72 -2.93 -9.81
CA ILE A 558 30.08 -3.90 -8.78
C ILE A 558 29.76 -5.32 -9.24
N LYS A 559 30.54 -6.27 -8.77
CA LYS A 559 30.22 -7.69 -8.89
C LYS A 559 29.13 -8.01 -7.88
N MET A 560 28.01 -8.55 -8.36
CA MET A 560 26.85 -8.79 -7.53
C MET A 560 26.04 -9.94 -8.10
N SER A 561 25.65 -10.88 -7.26
CA SER A 561 24.63 -11.88 -7.64
C SER A 561 23.24 -11.20 -7.75
N MET A 562 22.42 -11.69 -8.67
CA MET A 562 21.04 -11.26 -8.82
C MET A 562 20.23 -11.44 -7.53
N THR A 563 20.58 -12.42 -6.70
CA THR A 563 19.96 -12.66 -5.38
C THR A 563 20.18 -11.55 -4.38
N ASN A 564 21.21 -10.71 -4.57
CA ASN A 564 21.64 -9.70 -3.60
C ASN A 564 21.18 -8.27 -3.92
N ILE A 565 20.40 -8.08 -5.00
CA ILE A 565 19.95 -6.73 -5.45
C ILE A 565 19.11 -6.01 -4.40
N HIS A 566 18.45 -6.75 -3.49
CA HIS A 566 17.70 -6.16 -2.37
C HIS A 566 18.59 -5.64 -1.25
N GLN A 567 19.84 -6.05 -1.19
CA GLN A 567 20.78 -5.79 -0.11
C GLN A 567 21.42 -4.40 -0.23
N THR A 568 21.91 -3.94 0.91
CA THR A 568 22.75 -2.75 1.03
C THR A 568 24.17 -3.09 0.67
N MET A 569 24.77 -2.37 -0.25
CA MET A 569 26.21 -2.51 -0.54
C MET A 569 27.01 -1.94 0.62
N VAL A 570 27.85 -2.77 1.24
CA VAL A 570 28.80 -2.33 2.28
C VAL A 570 30.20 -2.24 1.66
N HIS A 571 30.71 -1.02 1.54
CA HIS A 571 32.04 -0.76 0.98
C HIS A 571 32.80 0.26 1.82
N ASN A 572 34.03 -0.06 2.25
CA ASN A 572 34.85 0.77 3.14
C ASN A 572 34.10 1.22 4.40
N SER A 573 33.40 0.29 5.05
CA SER A 573 32.55 0.52 6.23
C SER A 573 31.35 1.45 6.00
N ASN A 574 31.13 1.93 4.79
CA ASN A 574 29.99 2.73 4.42
C ASN A 574 28.89 1.84 3.82
N ARG A 575 27.64 2.24 4.05
CA ARG A 575 26.45 1.56 3.57
C ARG A 575 25.85 2.35 2.41
N TRP A 576 25.63 1.67 1.28
CA TRP A 576 25.18 2.28 0.05
C TRP A 576 23.91 1.60 -0.46
N ILE A 577 22.91 2.38 -0.81
CA ILE A 577 21.63 1.90 -1.32
C ILE A 577 21.53 2.17 -2.81
N LEU A 578 21.06 1.19 -3.58
CA LEU A 578 20.84 1.33 -5.01
C LEU A 578 19.73 2.36 -5.28
N HIS A 579 20.07 3.42 -6.03
CA HIS A 579 19.12 4.41 -6.52
C HIS A 579 18.56 4.02 -7.88
N LYS A 580 19.44 3.69 -8.80
CA LYS A 580 19.13 3.15 -10.13
C LYS A 580 20.32 2.36 -10.62
N GLY A 581 20.08 1.39 -11.51
CA GLY A 581 21.19 0.60 -12.04
C GLY A 581 20.75 -0.39 -13.09
N LYS A 582 21.76 -1.01 -13.67
CA LYS A 582 21.59 -2.04 -14.69
C LYS A 582 22.42 -3.26 -14.32
N PHE A 583 21.74 -4.39 -14.15
CA PHE A 583 22.34 -5.70 -13.93
C PHE A 583 22.54 -6.41 -15.28
N THR A 584 23.74 -6.94 -15.51
CA THR A 584 24.08 -7.73 -16.71
C THR A 584 24.29 -9.18 -16.29
N GLY A 585 23.46 -10.09 -16.82
CA GLY A 585 23.39 -11.49 -16.36
C GLY A 585 24.67 -12.27 -16.61
N ASN A 586 25.25 -12.20 -17.82
CA ASN A 586 26.46 -12.97 -18.14
C ASN A 586 27.70 -12.52 -17.33
N LEU A 587 27.71 -11.29 -16.84
CA LEU A 587 28.83 -10.74 -16.08
C LEU A 587 28.60 -10.76 -14.56
N ASP A 588 27.41 -11.10 -14.09
CA ASP A 588 27.00 -10.95 -12.68
C ASP A 588 27.43 -9.57 -12.11
N GLN A 589 27.09 -8.50 -12.84
CA GLN A 589 27.52 -7.16 -12.52
C GLN A 589 26.34 -6.20 -12.47
N MET A 590 26.40 -5.28 -11.50
CA MET A 590 25.48 -4.15 -11.38
C MET A 590 26.23 -2.85 -11.65
N ALA A 591 25.95 -2.21 -12.78
CA ALA A 591 26.36 -0.85 -13.05
C ALA A 591 25.30 0.10 -12.52
N GLY A 592 25.59 0.85 -11.46
CA GLY A 592 24.56 1.60 -10.73
C GLY A 592 25.02 2.96 -10.23
N GLU A 593 24.01 3.69 -9.79
CA GLU A 593 24.14 4.88 -8.95
C GLU A 593 23.61 4.55 -7.57
N TRP A 594 24.46 4.75 -6.58
CA TRP A 594 24.22 4.39 -5.20
C TRP A 594 24.24 5.64 -4.34
N TYR A 595 23.43 5.72 -3.30
CA TYR A 595 23.53 6.78 -2.32
C TYR A 595 24.00 6.27 -0.97
N LEU A 596 24.83 7.09 -0.32
CA LEU A 596 25.37 6.78 1.00
C LEU A 596 24.25 6.88 2.04
N LEU A 597 24.12 5.84 2.83
CA LEU A 597 23.34 5.89 4.06
C LEU A 597 24.24 6.43 5.17
N ASP A 598 24.08 7.69 5.51
CA ASP A 598 24.82 8.29 6.61
C ASP A 598 24.14 7.97 7.93
N THR A 599 24.76 7.09 8.70
CA THR A 599 24.31 6.73 10.04
C THR A 599 25.09 7.46 11.13
N THR A 600 26.15 8.19 10.78
CA THR A 600 27.04 8.83 11.76
C THR A 600 26.64 10.25 12.12
N GLY A 601 25.94 10.95 11.22
CA GLY A 601 25.46 12.32 11.45
C GLY A 601 24.20 12.46 12.30
N THR A 602 23.57 11.34 12.63
CA THR A 602 22.20 11.32 13.17
C THR A 602 22.12 11.26 14.71
N THR A 603 23.22 11.08 15.40
CA THR A 603 23.18 10.91 16.86
C THR A 603 23.07 12.21 17.65
N SER A 604 23.25 13.37 17.01
CA SER A 604 23.24 14.65 17.71
C SER A 604 22.00 15.52 17.51
N SER A 605 21.09 15.16 16.61
CA SER A 605 20.04 16.13 16.19
C SER A 605 18.59 15.66 16.35
N SER A 606 18.32 14.54 16.98
CA SER A 606 16.93 14.13 17.23
C SER A 606 16.18 15.03 18.26
N GLU A 607 16.91 15.87 18.98
CA GLU A 607 16.37 16.84 19.95
C GLU A 607 16.16 18.24 19.33
N GLU A 608 16.67 18.51 18.11
CA GLU A 608 16.63 19.85 17.49
C GLU A 608 15.64 19.98 16.32
N LEU A 609 14.78 19.01 16.09
CA LEU A 609 13.77 19.10 15.04
C LEU A 609 12.56 19.90 15.54
N ASP A 610 12.47 21.15 15.08
CA ASP A 610 11.27 21.96 15.28
C ASP A 610 10.10 21.36 14.53
N GLU A 611 9.06 20.99 15.26
CA GLU A 611 7.84 20.44 14.71
C GLU A 611 6.76 21.52 14.72
N ILE A 612 6.19 21.83 13.56
CA ILE A 612 5.09 22.74 13.42
C ILE A 612 3.89 21.98 12.86
N ILE A 613 2.82 21.91 13.63
CA ILE A 613 1.54 21.41 13.16
C ILE A 613 0.68 22.60 12.80
N GLY A 614 0.30 22.72 11.54
CA GLY A 614 -0.60 23.77 11.04
C GLY A 614 -1.89 23.18 10.52
N ALA A 615 -3.00 23.78 10.83
CA ALA A 615 -4.29 23.48 10.22
C ALA A 615 -4.70 24.66 9.32
N ILE A 616 -5.24 24.36 8.14
CA ILE A 616 -5.85 25.36 7.26
C ILE A 616 -7.36 25.19 7.38
N ASP A 617 -8.09 26.31 7.57
CA ASP A 617 -9.55 26.28 7.58
C ASP A 617 -10.15 26.10 6.17
N ASN A 618 -11.47 25.96 6.09
CA ASN A 618 -12.19 25.78 4.84
C ASN A 618 -12.05 26.94 3.84
N GLU A 619 -11.54 28.08 4.29
CA GLU A 619 -11.32 29.27 3.48
C GLU A 619 -9.85 29.41 3.04
N GLY A 620 -8.98 28.44 3.43
CA GLY A 620 -7.56 28.45 3.10
C GLY A 620 -6.72 29.34 4.02
N ASN A 621 -7.27 29.78 5.16
CA ASN A 621 -6.55 30.58 6.14
C ASN A 621 -5.86 29.71 7.18
N ASP A 622 -4.66 30.06 7.58
CA ASP A 622 -3.95 29.38 8.67
C ASP A 622 -4.70 29.62 10.00
N ILE A 623 -5.31 28.58 10.54
CA ILE A 623 -5.92 28.63 11.85
C ILE A 623 -4.81 28.53 12.90
N ASN A 624 -4.40 29.68 13.41
CA ASN A 624 -3.57 29.83 14.60
C ASN A 624 -2.33 28.93 14.68
N THR A 625 -1.32 29.28 13.94
CA THR A 625 0.04 28.82 14.24
C THR A 625 0.53 29.51 15.51
N GLN A 626 0.27 28.94 16.68
CA GLN A 626 1.15 29.21 17.82
C GLN A 626 2.45 28.46 17.52
N ILE A 627 3.42 29.19 16.99
CA ILE A 627 4.79 28.73 16.94
C ILE A 627 5.24 28.60 18.40
N PRO A 628 5.64 27.40 18.88
CA PRO A 628 6.26 27.33 20.20
C PRO A 628 7.54 28.16 20.14
N VAL A 629 7.59 29.21 20.95
CA VAL A 629 8.80 30.02 21.10
C VAL A 629 9.77 29.17 21.90
N ILE A 630 10.81 28.64 21.24
CA ILE A 630 11.93 28.04 21.92
C ILE A 630 12.69 29.16 22.60
N GLU A 631 12.78 29.13 23.93
CA GLU A 631 13.57 30.08 24.69
C GLU A 631 15.04 30.01 24.23
N GLY A 632 15.45 31.03 23.48
CA GLY A 632 16.86 31.22 23.05
C GLY A 632 17.09 31.39 21.55
N GLY A 633 16.11 31.18 20.68
CA GLY A 633 16.24 31.36 19.24
C GLY A 633 15.51 32.59 18.71
N THR A 634 16.19 33.44 17.93
CA THR A 634 15.53 34.55 17.21
C THR A 634 14.61 33.95 16.13
N PRO A 635 13.32 34.28 16.09
CA PRO A 635 12.42 33.74 15.08
C PRO A 635 12.79 34.33 13.72
N VAL A 636 13.22 33.52 12.78
CA VAL A 636 13.32 33.90 11.38
C VAL A 636 11.98 33.59 10.72
N ILE A 637 11.04 34.49 10.87
CA ILE A 637 9.84 34.49 10.04
C ILE A 637 10.06 35.51 8.95
N ASN A 638 10.33 35.09 7.76
CA ASN A 638 10.05 35.86 6.56
C ASN A 638 9.64 34.89 5.46
N ALA A 639 8.38 34.48 5.47
CA ALA A 639 7.72 34.13 4.23
C ALA A 639 7.25 35.45 3.58
N PRO A 640 7.62 35.77 2.34
CA PRO A 640 7.10 36.94 1.67
C PRO A 640 5.60 36.78 1.46
N PRO A 641 4.78 37.82 1.71
CA PRO A 641 3.36 37.77 1.40
C PRO A 641 3.16 37.78 -0.11
N GLY A 642 2.44 36.79 -0.62
CA GLY A 642 1.90 36.78 -1.97
C GLY A 642 2.60 35.87 -2.97
N GLN A 643 2.44 34.58 -2.82
CA GLN A 643 2.32 33.66 -3.95
C GLN A 643 1.34 32.54 -3.55
N SER A 644 0.06 32.79 -3.86
CA SER A 644 -0.91 31.71 -3.96
C SER A 644 -0.67 31.01 -5.29
N GLU A 645 0.16 30.00 -5.33
CA GLU A 645 0.14 29.04 -6.43
C GLU A 645 -0.84 27.93 -6.07
N THR A 646 -2.10 28.19 -6.38
CA THR A 646 -3.07 27.12 -6.64
C THR A 646 -2.70 26.48 -7.98
N THR A 647 -1.71 25.63 -8.00
CA THR A 647 -1.56 24.65 -9.08
C THR A 647 -2.44 23.46 -8.74
N SER A 648 -3.59 23.40 -9.41
CA SER A 648 -4.40 22.19 -9.43
C SER A 648 -3.56 21.10 -10.09
N VAL A 649 -3.24 20.04 -9.34
CA VAL A 649 -2.47 18.87 -9.80
C VAL A 649 -3.28 18.02 -10.81
N LEU A 650 -4.39 18.53 -11.34
CA LEU A 650 -5.24 17.86 -12.32
C LEU A 650 -4.86 18.14 -13.79
N ASP A 651 -3.93 19.04 -14.08
CA ASP A 651 -3.60 19.43 -15.46
C ASP A 651 -2.21 19.00 -15.94
N ALA A 652 -1.57 18.04 -15.28
CA ALA A 652 -0.30 17.47 -15.72
C ALA A 652 -0.37 15.94 -15.81
N LEU A 653 -1.19 15.47 -16.73
CA LEU A 653 -1.10 14.14 -17.35
C LEU A 653 -1.13 14.31 -18.86
#